data_349ed35bd061e2fe9233fdaa4472833e
#
_entry.id   349ed35bd061e2fe9233fdaa4472833e
#
_cell.length_a   1.000
_cell.length_b   1.000
_cell.length_c   1.000
_cell.angle_alpha   90.00
_cell.angle_beta   90.00
_cell.angle_gamma   90.00
#
_symmetry.space_group_name_H-M   'P 1'
#
loop_
_entity.id
_entity.type
_entity.pdbx_description
1 polymer ?
#
loop_
_entity_poly.entity_id
_entity_poly.type
_entity_poly.pdbx_seq_one_letter_code
_entity_poly.pdbx_strand_id
1 'polypeptide(L)'
;MAIGGEMRLDDCQPAGREEKPMIESSSHGTANMSKDANPSVIAQHEAMLNALPFSDMRDFEDAARGFLGTIENGKIDHPQGRVVWSLEPYGFLGSEQAPPTVNPSLWRQSRLNMHHGLFEVVPGVYQVRGLDIANMTLIEGDSGVIVVDTLTSIEGARAALELYFRHCGTRPVVAVIFTHTHTDHWGGARGVLDGHALASGQVPIIAPNLFMEHAVSENIIAGPAMLRRAQYQFGPFLAKGPRGQVDCGLGKSMAAGSVALLRPTDLIMATGDKRMIDGVEFEFQMAPNSEAPAEMHFFIPRYKLLNLAENCTHNFHNLLPFRGADVRDALAWSKYLNEALQLWGGKAEAMCGQHHWPVWGSERIDTMIRQQRDLYKFAHDQTIRLMNHGLTAAEIAETIRLPKSLEGAWHGRGYYGHIRHNVKAIYQKYLGWYDANPVNLDPLPPVASGRKYVEYMGGAEAILARARKDLDNGEFRFVAQALSHLVFADPDNQTARALLADTFEQLGYAAESATWRNAYLFGAQELRQGMPKTLPRPPMSRETLAALRTSQLWDVLGIRLNGPRAEGKHIVLNWNFSDTGETFVLNLENSALTYSESVQAEGADASFTLARATLDEVIAKQTSFPEAVAGGKIKLSGNAMRLAELMGLMDEFPRMFEIVEPKRAAVT
;
A
#
# COMPACT_ATOMS: atom_id res chain seq x y z
N MET A 1 63.60 -1.18 40.90
CA MET A 1 63.75 -2.59 41.28
C MET A 1 62.81 -3.42 40.46
N ALA A 2 63.38 -4.25 39.65
CA ALA A 2 62.75 -5.20 38.75
C ALA A 2 62.03 -6.36 39.47
N ILE A 3 61.10 -7.00 38.80
CA ILE A 3 60.87 -8.42 38.54
C ILE A 3 59.45 -8.49 37.91
N GLY A 4 59.22 -8.81 36.70
CA GLY A 4 59.67 -9.92 35.87
C GLY A 4 58.81 -11.17 36.12
N GLY A 5 57.87 -11.49 35.20
CA GLY A 5 57.10 -12.74 35.27
C GLY A 5 56.23 -12.90 34.02
N GLU A 6 56.84 -13.45 32.97
CA GLU A 6 56.13 -14.05 31.84
C GLU A 6 55.27 -15.21 32.32
N MET A 7 54.00 -15.28 31.83
CA MET A 7 53.22 -16.52 31.91
C MET A 7 52.70 -16.88 30.52
N ARG A 8 53.07 -18.08 30.09
CA ARG A 8 52.87 -18.71 28.80
C ARG A 8 51.38 -18.99 28.59
N LEU A 9 50.93 -18.77 27.36
CA LEU A 9 49.77 -19.37 26.76
C LEU A 9 50.04 -20.86 26.51
N ASP A 10 49.33 -21.73 27.20
CA ASP A 10 48.94 -23.08 26.74
C ASP A 10 48.03 -23.71 27.82
N ASP A 11 47.00 -24.45 27.34
CA ASP A 11 46.02 -25.25 28.09
C ASP A 11 44.70 -24.56 28.46
N CYS A 12 43.79 -24.52 27.46
CA CYS A 12 42.37 -24.72 27.69
C CYS A 12 41.77 -25.54 26.54
N GLN A 13 41.61 -26.82 26.74
CA GLN A 13 40.73 -27.69 25.93
C GLN A 13 39.27 -27.30 26.15
N PRO A 14 38.40 -27.30 25.10
CA PRO A 14 36.98 -27.03 25.26
C PRO A 14 36.26 -28.24 25.86
N ALA A 15 35.55 -28.02 26.96
CA ALA A 15 34.66 -28.97 27.58
C ALA A 15 33.53 -29.37 26.60
N GLY A 16 33.26 -30.67 26.54
CA GLY A 16 32.24 -31.26 25.66
C GLY A 16 30.86 -30.66 25.85
N ARG A 17 30.22 -30.34 24.75
CA ARG A 17 28.78 -30.05 24.70
C ARG A 17 28.04 -31.39 24.87
N GLU A 18 27.34 -31.56 25.98
CA GLU A 18 26.28 -32.56 26.11
C GLU A 18 25.18 -32.26 25.09
N GLU A 19 24.96 -33.14 24.14
CA GLU A 19 23.78 -33.17 23.28
C GLU A 19 22.55 -33.44 24.15
N LYS A 20 21.68 -32.45 24.27
CA LYS A 20 20.34 -32.66 24.80
C LYS A 20 19.55 -33.49 23.79
N PRO A 21 18.81 -34.53 24.21
CA PRO A 21 18.02 -35.34 23.31
C PRO A 21 16.94 -34.49 22.63
N MET A 22 16.81 -34.66 21.31
CA MET A 22 15.68 -34.11 20.53
C MET A 22 14.38 -34.62 21.16
N ILE A 23 13.55 -33.66 21.57
CA ILE A 23 12.19 -33.95 21.99
C ILE A 23 11.45 -34.43 20.73
N GLU A 24 11.04 -35.68 20.72
CA GLU A 24 10.14 -36.25 19.73
C GLU A 24 8.89 -35.36 19.63
N SER A 25 8.64 -34.86 18.44
CA SER A 25 7.43 -34.09 18.12
C SER A 25 6.21 -35.00 18.22
N SER A 26 5.50 -34.88 19.33
CA SER A 26 4.19 -35.50 19.51
C SER A 26 3.21 -35.03 18.43
N SER A 27 2.29 -35.89 18.06
CA SER A 27 1.24 -35.91 17.05
C SER A 27 0.31 -34.67 16.89
N HIS A 28 0.84 -33.44 17.04
CA HIS A 28 0.13 -32.15 16.76
C HIS A 28 0.45 -31.59 15.36
N GLY A 29 1.20 -32.36 14.51
CA GLY A 29 1.78 -31.84 13.26
C GLY A 29 0.84 -31.67 12.07
N THR A 30 -0.34 -32.29 12.05
CA THR A 30 -1.19 -32.28 10.85
C THR A 30 -2.19 -31.13 10.76
N ALA A 31 -2.56 -30.51 11.86
CA ALA A 31 -3.52 -29.39 11.88
C ALA A 31 -2.95 -28.06 11.38
N ASN A 32 -1.62 -27.98 11.23
CA ASN A 32 -0.90 -26.73 10.89
C ASN A 32 -0.35 -26.68 9.46
N MET A 33 -0.62 -27.68 8.61
CA MET A 33 -0.15 -27.71 7.22
C MET A 33 -1.21 -27.18 6.25
N SER A 34 -0.76 -26.39 5.26
CA SER A 34 -1.59 -25.95 4.14
C SER A 34 -2.16 -27.13 3.37
N LYS A 35 -3.43 -27.04 2.96
CA LYS A 35 -4.13 -28.08 2.19
C LYS A 35 -3.82 -28.02 0.70
N ASP A 36 -4.10 -29.12 0.01
CA ASP A 36 -4.12 -29.15 -1.45
C ASP A 36 -5.35 -28.39 -1.99
N ALA A 37 -5.32 -28.02 -3.26
CA ALA A 37 -6.46 -27.40 -3.89
C ALA A 37 -7.64 -28.40 -4.01
N ASN A 38 -8.82 -27.93 -3.63
CA ASN A 38 -10.06 -28.71 -3.77
C ASN A 38 -10.36 -28.98 -5.26
N PRO A 39 -10.95 -30.11 -5.63
CA PRO A 39 -11.35 -30.41 -7.01
C PRO A 39 -12.16 -29.30 -7.68
N SER A 40 -13.02 -28.59 -6.94
CA SER A 40 -13.79 -27.46 -7.48
C SER A 40 -12.93 -26.25 -7.85
N VAL A 41 -11.83 -26.00 -7.12
CA VAL A 41 -10.83 -24.98 -7.46
C VAL A 41 -10.08 -25.37 -8.73
N ILE A 42 -9.66 -26.63 -8.83
CA ILE A 42 -8.98 -27.17 -10.01
C ILE A 42 -9.88 -27.04 -11.25
N ALA A 43 -11.15 -27.42 -11.15
CA ALA A 43 -12.11 -27.28 -12.25
C ALA A 43 -12.31 -25.81 -12.69
N GLN A 44 -12.32 -24.86 -11.74
CA GLN A 44 -12.37 -23.42 -12.07
C GLN A 44 -11.10 -22.98 -12.83
N HIS A 45 -9.93 -23.47 -12.45
CA HIS A 45 -8.67 -23.17 -13.13
C HIS A 45 -8.64 -23.74 -14.56
N GLU A 46 -9.10 -24.97 -14.75
CA GLU A 46 -9.23 -25.60 -16.07
C GLU A 46 -10.21 -24.85 -16.97
N ALA A 47 -11.35 -24.42 -16.45
CA ALA A 47 -12.30 -23.61 -17.18
C ALA A 47 -11.68 -22.27 -17.63
N MET A 48 -10.85 -21.64 -16.79
CA MET A 48 -10.14 -20.40 -17.13
C MET A 48 -9.07 -20.62 -18.20
N LEU A 49 -8.30 -21.71 -18.12
CA LEU A 49 -7.32 -22.07 -19.14
C LEU A 49 -7.96 -22.22 -20.53
N ASN A 50 -9.18 -22.74 -20.58
CA ASN A 50 -9.92 -22.91 -21.84
C ASN A 50 -10.58 -21.60 -22.34
N ALA A 51 -10.86 -20.65 -21.45
CA ALA A 51 -11.59 -19.42 -21.79
C ALA A 51 -10.68 -18.25 -22.20
N LEU A 52 -9.44 -18.18 -21.71
CA LEU A 52 -8.53 -17.05 -21.93
C LEU A 52 -7.46 -17.36 -22.98
N PRO A 53 -6.94 -16.34 -23.68
CA PRO A 53 -5.98 -16.52 -24.77
C PRO A 53 -4.53 -16.73 -24.26
N PHE A 54 -4.27 -17.82 -23.54
CA PHE A 54 -2.93 -18.11 -22.98
C PHE A 54 -1.83 -18.28 -24.03
N SER A 55 -2.18 -18.50 -25.30
CA SER A 55 -1.23 -18.52 -26.41
C SER A 55 -0.74 -17.13 -26.83
N ASP A 56 -1.35 -16.05 -26.32
CA ASP A 56 -0.89 -14.69 -26.58
C ASP A 56 0.34 -14.37 -25.73
N MET A 57 1.51 -14.29 -26.39
CA MET A 57 2.81 -14.07 -25.76
C MET A 57 3.29 -12.63 -25.84
N ARG A 58 2.51 -11.70 -26.42
CA ARG A 58 2.92 -10.30 -26.65
C ARG A 58 3.36 -9.59 -25.37
N ASP A 59 2.68 -9.82 -24.25
CA ASP A 59 3.09 -9.23 -22.98
C ASP A 59 4.47 -9.72 -22.51
N PHE A 60 4.83 -10.99 -22.76
CA PHE A 60 6.16 -11.52 -22.44
C PHE A 60 7.25 -10.91 -23.31
N GLU A 61 6.95 -10.69 -24.60
CA GLU A 61 7.85 -9.99 -25.52
C GLU A 61 8.05 -8.54 -25.09
N ASP A 62 6.95 -7.82 -24.78
CA ASP A 62 6.98 -6.44 -24.31
C ASP A 62 7.68 -6.32 -22.93
N ALA A 63 7.42 -7.22 -21.99
CA ALA A 63 8.06 -7.22 -20.68
C ALA A 63 9.58 -7.46 -20.74
N ALA A 64 10.06 -8.22 -21.73
CA ALA A 64 11.48 -8.47 -21.93
C ALA A 64 12.18 -7.40 -22.78
N ARG A 65 11.42 -6.59 -23.53
CA ARG A 65 11.97 -5.66 -24.53
C ARG A 65 12.83 -4.57 -23.89
N GLY A 66 13.98 -4.29 -24.52
CA GLY A 66 14.90 -3.21 -24.13
C GLY A 66 15.73 -3.51 -22.89
N PHE A 67 15.80 -4.76 -22.41
CA PHE A 67 16.60 -5.14 -21.25
C PHE A 67 18.09 -4.82 -21.44
N LEU A 68 18.67 -4.06 -20.50
CA LEU A 68 20.08 -3.67 -20.50
C LEU A 68 20.88 -4.37 -19.39
N GLY A 69 20.26 -4.62 -18.25
CA GLY A 69 20.91 -5.28 -17.11
C GLY A 69 20.10 -5.19 -15.83
N THR A 70 20.58 -5.85 -14.80
CA THR A 70 19.93 -5.88 -13.48
C THR A 70 20.93 -5.77 -12.35
N ILE A 71 20.42 -5.66 -11.13
CA ILE A 71 21.24 -5.69 -9.91
C ILE A 71 21.67 -7.12 -9.58
N GLU A 72 22.79 -7.23 -8.88
CA GLU A 72 23.31 -8.52 -8.47
C GLU A 72 22.31 -9.29 -7.59
N ASN A 73 22.05 -10.55 -7.93
CA ASN A 73 21.13 -11.45 -7.23
C ASN A 73 19.69 -10.90 -7.04
N GLY A 74 19.29 -9.84 -7.74
CA GLY A 74 17.97 -9.20 -7.57
C GLY A 74 17.71 -8.72 -6.13
N LYS A 75 18.76 -8.31 -5.39
CA LYS A 75 18.72 -8.01 -3.96
C LYS A 75 19.21 -6.62 -3.64
N ILE A 76 18.55 -5.95 -2.70
CA ILE A 76 18.93 -4.66 -2.13
C ILE A 76 18.98 -4.79 -0.62
N ASP A 77 20.11 -4.43 -0.02
CA ASP A 77 20.32 -4.44 1.42
C ASP A 77 20.35 -3.00 1.98
N HIS A 78 19.85 -2.84 3.18
CA HIS A 78 19.99 -1.62 3.96
C HIS A 78 21.42 -1.55 4.52
N PRO A 79 22.03 -0.35 4.71
CA PRO A 79 23.36 -0.22 5.31
C PRO A 79 23.55 -0.91 6.66
N GLN A 80 22.47 -1.15 7.39
CA GLN A 80 22.46 -1.90 8.67
C GLN A 80 22.30 -3.42 8.49
N GLY A 81 22.44 -3.96 7.28
CA GLY A 81 22.45 -5.39 6.98
C GLY A 81 21.08 -6.08 6.86
N ARG A 82 19.97 -5.37 7.00
CA ARG A 82 18.63 -5.95 6.74
C ARG A 82 18.30 -5.92 5.25
N VAL A 83 17.56 -6.93 4.78
CA VAL A 83 17.09 -6.97 3.39
C VAL A 83 15.99 -5.92 3.18
N VAL A 84 16.15 -5.07 2.19
CA VAL A 84 15.15 -4.10 1.72
C VAL A 84 14.28 -4.70 0.63
N TRP A 85 14.90 -5.40 -0.32
CA TRP A 85 14.25 -6.05 -1.44
C TRP A 85 14.97 -7.33 -1.83
N SER A 86 14.21 -8.37 -2.24
CA SER A 86 14.78 -9.59 -2.82
C SER A 86 13.77 -10.27 -3.73
N LEU A 87 14.23 -10.71 -4.90
CA LEU A 87 13.49 -11.55 -5.83
C LEU A 87 13.83 -13.05 -5.69
N GLU A 88 14.88 -13.39 -4.98
CA GLU A 88 15.30 -14.77 -4.76
C GLU A 88 14.17 -15.70 -4.28
N PRO A 89 13.33 -15.30 -3.30
CA PRO A 89 12.23 -16.14 -2.82
C PRO A 89 11.15 -16.44 -3.87
N TYR A 90 11.14 -15.73 -5.00
CA TYR A 90 10.19 -15.92 -6.11
C TYR A 90 10.71 -16.81 -7.24
N GLY A 91 11.86 -17.46 -7.09
CA GLY A 91 12.45 -18.34 -8.10
C GLY A 91 11.53 -19.49 -8.55
N PHE A 92 10.54 -19.88 -7.75
CA PHE A 92 9.52 -20.88 -8.10
C PHE A 92 8.65 -20.46 -9.31
N LEU A 93 8.57 -19.17 -9.65
CA LEU A 93 7.84 -18.65 -10.81
C LEU A 93 8.51 -18.93 -12.15
N GLY A 94 9.68 -19.55 -12.16
CA GLY A 94 10.33 -20.05 -13.38
C GLY A 94 9.55 -21.16 -14.09
N SER A 95 8.63 -21.86 -13.41
CA SER A 95 7.76 -22.85 -14.03
C SER A 95 6.72 -22.21 -14.95
N GLU A 96 6.53 -22.80 -16.15
CA GLU A 96 5.49 -22.34 -17.10
C GLU A 96 4.08 -22.69 -16.60
N GLN A 97 3.91 -23.87 -16.04
CA GLN A 97 2.62 -24.35 -15.57
C GLN A 97 2.28 -23.80 -14.19
N ALA A 98 1.07 -23.26 -14.08
CA ALA A 98 0.50 -22.87 -12.80
C ALA A 98 0.26 -24.12 -11.94
N PRO A 99 0.68 -24.12 -10.68
CA PRO A 99 0.32 -25.20 -9.75
C PRO A 99 -1.19 -25.11 -9.40
N PRO A 100 -1.83 -26.22 -9.01
CA PRO A 100 -3.27 -26.24 -8.69
C PRO A 100 -3.69 -25.24 -7.59
N THR A 101 -2.76 -24.79 -6.77
CA THR A 101 -2.97 -23.83 -5.67
C THR A 101 -2.85 -22.35 -6.10
N VAL A 102 -2.67 -22.08 -7.40
CA VAL A 102 -2.61 -20.71 -7.94
C VAL A 102 -3.48 -20.59 -9.18
N ASN A 103 -4.31 -19.56 -9.21
CA ASN A 103 -5.10 -19.22 -10.39
C ASN A 103 -4.18 -19.02 -11.61
N PRO A 104 -4.42 -19.68 -12.76
CA PRO A 104 -3.49 -19.65 -13.90
C PRO A 104 -3.32 -18.26 -14.53
N SER A 105 -4.34 -17.42 -14.49
CA SER A 105 -4.25 -16.03 -14.96
C SER A 105 -3.34 -15.20 -14.06
N LEU A 106 -3.47 -15.35 -12.73
CA LEU A 106 -2.57 -14.72 -11.76
C LEU A 106 -1.14 -15.26 -11.89
N TRP A 107 -0.97 -16.57 -12.15
CA TRP A 107 0.35 -17.15 -12.38
C TRP A 107 1.06 -16.51 -13.58
N ARG A 108 0.32 -16.34 -14.70
CA ARG A 108 0.83 -15.62 -15.89
C ARG A 108 1.31 -14.21 -15.54
N GLN A 109 0.47 -13.43 -14.84
CA GLN A 109 0.83 -12.07 -14.41
C GLN A 109 2.03 -12.07 -13.48
N SER A 110 2.08 -13.02 -12.55
CA SER A 110 3.19 -13.14 -11.60
C SER A 110 4.52 -13.44 -12.29
N ARG A 111 4.51 -14.26 -13.35
CA ARG A 111 5.70 -14.52 -14.19
C ARG A 111 6.15 -13.27 -14.95
N LEU A 112 5.22 -12.51 -15.51
CA LEU A 112 5.51 -11.23 -16.17
C LEU A 112 6.16 -10.23 -15.23
N ASN A 113 5.68 -10.13 -13.99
CA ASN A 113 6.24 -9.28 -12.94
C ASN A 113 7.62 -9.76 -12.42
N MET A 114 8.19 -10.86 -12.94
CA MET A 114 9.57 -11.27 -12.66
C MET A 114 10.60 -10.58 -13.56
N HIS A 115 10.19 -9.93 -14.65
CA HIS A 115 11.10 -9.14 -15.47
C HIS A 115 11.57 -7.91 -14.68
N HIS A 116 12.84 -7.88 -14.30
CA HIS A 116 13.41 -6.85 -13.42
C HIS A 116 14.76 -6.33 -13.93
N GLY A 117 15.04 -5.08 -13.63
CA GLY A 117 16.28 -4.40 -14.02
C GLY A 117 16.01 -3.10 -14.76
N LEU A 118 17.01 -2.66 -15.53
CA LEU A 118 16.98 -1.49 -16.41
C LEU A 118 16.58 -1.90 -17.82
N PHE A 119 15.62 -1.17 -18.38
CA PHE A 119 15.11 -1.39 -19.74
C PHE A 119 15.08 -0.06 -20.49
N GLU A 120 15.56 -0.06 -21.74
CA GLU A 120 15.37 1.06 -22.66
C GLU A 120 13.94 1.00 -23.22
N VAL A 121 13.15 2.04 -22.99
CA VAL A 121 11.77 2.16 -23.52
C VAL A 121 11.83 2.68 -24.94
N VAL A 122 12.49 3.80 -25.15
CA VAL A 122 12.90 4.38 -26.44
C VAL A 122 14.26 5.05 -26.22
N PRO A 123 15.08 5.31 -27.26
CA PRO A 123 16.36 5.96 -27.09
C PRO A 123 16.27 7.26 -26.27
N GLY A 124 16.97 7.29 -25.15
CA GLY A 124 16.95 8.41 -24.20
C GLY A 124 15.87 8.32 -23.11
N VAL A 125 15.06 7.25 -23.08
CA VAL A 125 14.09 6.98 -22.01
C VAL A 125 14.26 5.56 -21.50
N TYR A 126 14.47 5.44 -20.21
CA TYR A 126 14.72 4.17 -19.53
C TYR A 126 13.73 3.96 -18.38
N GLN A 127 13.51 2.70 -18.03
CA GLN A 127 12.67 2.34 -16.91
C GLN A 127 13.33 1.26 -16.07
N VAL A 128 13.44 1.50 -14.77
CA VAL A 128 13.84 0.47 -13.80
C VAL A 128 12.57 -0.17 -13.27
N ARG A 129 12.45 -1.49 -13.45
CA ARG A 129 11.28 -2.30 -13.07
C ARG A 129 11.68 -3.44 -12.15
N GLY A 130 10.76 -3.88 -11.31
CA GLY A 130 10.91 -5.08 -10.48
C GLY A 130 11.95 -4.98 -9.36
N LEU A 131 12.43 -3.79 -9.03
CA LEU A 131 13.24 -3.50 -7.83
C LEU A 131 12.40 -2.97 -6.67
N ASP A 132 11.11 -2.80 -6.90
CA ASP A 132 10.05 -2.44 -5.96
C ASP A 132 8.72 -2.87 -6.58
N ILE A 133 7.60 -2.54 -5.95
CA ILE A 133 6.26 -2.69 -6.53
C ILE A 133 6.04 -1.72 -7.69
N ALA A 134 6.55 -0.49 -7.58
CA ALA A 134 6.48 0.54 -8.61
C ALA A 134 7.72 0.57 -9.52
N ASN A 135 7.64 1.34 -10.61
CA ASN A 135 8.71 1.61 -11.55
C ASN A 135 9.31 3.00 -11.33
N MET A 136 10.60 3.14 -11.70
CA MET A 136 11.25 4.44 -11.84
C MET A 136 11.54 4.69 -13.32
N THR A 137 11.05 5.81 -13.87
CA THR A 137 11.34 6.20 -15.26
C THR A 137 12.41 7.30 -15.29
N LEU A 138 13.40 7.14 -16.16
CA LEU A 138 14.55 8.04 -16.32
C LEU A 138 14.54 8.59 -17.74
N ILE A 139 14.53 9.93 -17.88
CA ILE A 139 14.42 10.62 -19.17
C ILE A 139 15.64 11.50 -19.32
N GLU A 140 16.42 11.27 -20.39
CA GLU A 140 17.59 12.08 -20.69
C GLU A 140 17.20 13.45 -21.23
N GLY A 141 17.68 14.48 -20.55
CA GLY A 141 17.65 15.84 -21.03
C GLY A 141 18.94 16.23 -21.78
N ASP A 142 19.11 17.51 -22.00
CA ASP A 142 20.29 18.02 -22.71
C ASP A 142 21.57 17.95 -21.84
N SER A 143 21.46 18.13 -20.52
CA SER A 143 22.61 18.15 -19.61
C SER A 143 22.56 17.07 -18.51
N GLY A 144 21.37 16.51 -18.20
CA GLY A 144 21.18 15.57 -17.10
C GLY A 144 20.10 14.54 -17.33
N VAL A 145 19.57 14.00 -16.24
CA VAL A 145 18.46 13.03 -16.22
C VAL A 145 17.31 13.55 -15.37
N ILE A 146 16.10 13.42 -15.91
CA ILE A 146 14.84 13.69 -15.22
C ILE A 146 14.33 12.36 -14.66
N VAL A 147 14.04 12.31 -13.37
CA VAL A 147 13.54 11.12 -12.68
C VAL A 147 12.04 11.25 -12.47
N VAL A 148 11.27 10.31 -13.00
CA VAL A 148 9.82 10.22 -12.79
C VAL A 148 9.55 9.08 -11.83
N ASP A 149 9.00 9.40 -10.68
CA ASP A 149 8.77 8.61 -9.49
C ASP A 149 10.05 7.95 -8.93
N THR A 150 10.07 7.69 -7.63
CA THR A 150 11.30 7.36 -6.93
C THR A 150 11.21 6.08 -6.11
N LEU A 151 10.28 5.19 -6.44
CA LEU A 151 10.02 3.95 -5.71
C LEU A 151 9.61 4.20 -4.23
N THR A 152 9.36 3.12 -3.48
CA THR A 152 8.96 3.19 -2.07
C THR A 152 10.08 3.62 -1.15
N SER A 153 11.34 3.25 -1.47
CA SER A 153 12.45 3.37 -0.52
C SER A 153 13.68 4.07 -1.06
N ILE A 154 14.38 4.77 -0.16
CA ILE A 154 15.63 5.47 -0.44
C ILE A 154 16.68 4.51 -1.00
N GLU A 155 16.79 3.32 -0.42
CA GLU A 155 17.75 2.29 -0.83
C GLU A 155 17.39 1.74 -2.22
N GLY A 156 16.11 1.51 -2.48
CA GLY A 156 15.60 1.08 -3.78
C GLY A 156 15.86 2.10 -4.88
N ALA A 157 15.52 3.36 -4.61
CA ALA A 157 15.72 4.47 -5.56
C ALA A 157 17.19 4.68 -5.89
N ARG A 158 18.07 4.62 -4.87
CA ARG A 158 19.51 4.71 -5.08
C ARG A 158 20.03 3.57 -5.95
N ALA A 159 19.67 2.33 -5.64
CA ALA A 159 20.09 1.16 -6.41
C ALA A 159 19.60 1.24 -7.88
N ALA A 160 18.39 1.76 -8.09
CA ALA A 160 17.82 1.97 -9.43
C ALA A 160 18.59 3.02 -10.23
N LEU A 161 18.91 4.17 -9.61
CA LEU A 161 19.71 5.24 -10.24
C LEU A 161 21.15 4.78 -10.52
N GLU A 162 21.78 4.06 -9.60
CA GLU A 162 23.11 3.49 -9.79
C GLU A 162 23.13 2.43 -10.91
N LEU A 163 22.06 1.65 -11.06
CA LEU A 163 21.92 0.71 -12.17
C LEU A 163 21.88 1.44 -13.51
N TYR A 164 21.10 2.53 -13.61
CA TYR A 164 21.10 3.39 -14.79
C TYR A 164 22.50 3.95 -15.08
N PHE A 165 23.20 4.51 -14.09
CA PHE A 165 24.53 5.08 -14.27
C PHE A 165 25.57 4.07 -14.78
N ARG A 166 25.46 2.82 -14.35
CA ARG A 166 26.38 1.75 -14.81
C ARG A 166 26.22 1.43 -16.30
N HIS A 167 25.01 1.56 -16.85
CA HIS A 167 24.72 1.19 -18.24
C HIS A 167 24.71 2.38 -19.21
N CYS A 168 24.29 3.56 -18.73
CA CYS A 168 24.07 4.75 -19.56
C CYS A 168 25.04 5.89 -19.26
N GLY A 169 25.92 5.72 -18.25
CA GLY A 169 26.86 6.77 -17.80
C GLY A 169 26.23 7.68 -16.75
N THR A 170 27.11 8.28 -15.93
CA THR A 170 26.70 9.18 -14.84
C THR A 170 26.27 10.52 -15.38
N ARG A 171 25.07 10.97 -15.01
CA ARG A 171 24.50 12.28 -15.33
C ARG A 171 23.92 12.92 -14.07
N PRO A 172 23.95 14.27 -13.91
CA PRO A 172 23.27 14.91 -12.78
C PRO A 172 21.75 14.69 -12.89
N VAL A 173 21.07 14.50 -11.76
CA VAL A 173 19.61 14.58 -11.69
C VAL A 173 19.21 16.05 -11.75
N VAL A 174 18.45 16.44 -12.77
CA VAL A 174 18.08 17.83 -13.06
C VAL A 174 16.65 18.16 -12.69
N ALA A 175 15.79 17.15 -12.52
CA ALA A 175 14.43 17.29 -11.99
C ALA A 175 13.92 15.95 -11.45
N VAL A 176 12.96 16.01 -10.52
CA VAL A 176 12.17 14.89 -10.06
C VAL A 176 10.69 15.21 -10.29
N ILE A 177 9.94 14.25 -10.82
CA ILE A 177 8.49 14.36 -11.06
C ILE A 177 7.79 13.28 -10.25
N PHE A 178 6.84 13.65 -9.38
CA PHE A 178 5.93 12.72 -8.73
C PHE A 178 4.61 12.70 -9.48
N THR A 179 4.21 11.55 -9.98
CA THR A 179 2.98 11.42 -10.77
C THR A 179 1.73 11.53 -9.91
N HIS A 180 1.77 11.01 -8.68
CA HIS A 180 0.65 11.02 -7.75
C HIS A 180 1.09 10.79 -6.29
N THR A 181 0.11 10.70 -5.37
CA THR A 181 0.31 10.82 -3.92
C THR A 181 0.66 9.53 -3.18
N HIS A 182 0.74 8.37 -3.82
CA HIS A 182 1.08 7.12 -3.15
C HIS A 182 2.57 6.99 -2.85
N THR A 183 2.88 6.34 -1.72
CA THR A 183 4.24 6.29 -1.16
C THR A 183 5.26 5.61 -2.06
N ASP A 184 4.84 4.64 -2.87
CA ASP A 184 5.71 3.91 -3.79
C ASP A 184 6.15 4.73 -5.01
N HIS A 185 5.70 5.98 -5.12
CA HIS A 185 6.10 6.90 -6.19
C HIS A 185 7.01 8.05 -5.69
N TRP A 186 6.99 8.36 -4.38
CA TRP A 186 7.79 9.44 -3.82
C TRP A 186 8.71 9.04 -2.67
N GLY A 187 8.50 7.87 -2.05
CA GLY A 187 9.15 7.49 -0.80
C GLY A 187 10.66 7.41 -0.86
N GLY A 188 11.23 7.12 -2.03
CA GLY A 188 12.66 6.99 -2.27
C GLY A 188 13.37 8.27 -2.73
N ALA A 189 12.72 9.43 -2.77
CA ALA A 189 13.25 10.66 -3.36
C ALA A 189 14.68 11.06 -2.87
N ARG A 190 15.02 10.80 -1.60
CA ARG A 190 16.38 10.99 -1.07
C ARG A 190 17.41 9.96 -1.57
N GLY A 191 16.99 8.96 -2.28
CA GLY A 191 17.88 8.02 -2.97
C GLY A 191 18.41 8.58 -4.28
N VAL A 192 17.70 9.53 -4.89
CA VAL A 192 18.07 10.18 -6.17
C VAL A 192 18.54 11.63 -6.00
N LEU A 193 18.17 12.28 -4.89
CA LEU A 193 18.62 13.64 -4.54
C LEU A 193 19.52 13.58 -3.30
N ASP A 194 20.75 14.01 -3.44
CA ASP A 194 21.68 14.11 -2.31
C ASP A 194 21.42 15.35 -1.44
N GLY A 195 22.12 15.44 -0.31
CA GLY A 195 21.97 16.57 0.62
C GLY A 195 22.34 17.92 0.03
N HIS A 196 23.24 17.97 -0.95
CA HIS A 196 23.65 19.20 -1.62
C HIS A 196 22.59 19.67 -2.61
N ALA A 197 22.06 18.78 -3.43
CA ALA A 197 20.95 19.06 -4.36
C ALA A 197 19.71 19.58 -3.62
N LEU A 198 19.38 18.96 -2.48
CA LEU A 198 18.27 19.40 -1.62
C LEU A 198 18.53 20.77 -0.97
N ALA A 199 19.74 21.01 -0.46
CA ALA A 199 20.07 22.26 0.21
C ALA A 199 20.16 23.45 -0.78
N SER A 200 20.60 23.20 -2.02
CA SER A 200 20.70 24.24 -3.04
C SER A 200 19.34 24.70 -3.57
N GLY A 201 18.30 23.86 -3.50
CA GLY A 201 16.98 24.10 -4.08
C GLY A 201 17.00 24.25 -5.61
N GLN A 202 18.09 23.83 -6.27
CA GLN A 202 18.27 24.00 -7.72
C GLN A 202 17.58 22.92 -8.54
N VAL A 203 17.32 21.74 -7.95
CA VAL A 203 16.64 20.64 -8.62
C VAL A 203 15.12 20.74 -8.32
N PRO A 204 14.28 21.07 -9.30
CA PRO A 204 12.84 21.14 -9.09
C PRO A 204 12.25 19.76 -8.79
N ILE A 205 11.30 19.74 -7.85
CA ILE A 205 10.44 18.61 -7.58
C ILE A 205 9.04 19.01 -8.05
N ILE A 206 8.56 18.37 -9.10
CA ILE A 206 7.31 18.69 -9.79
C ILE A 206 6.25 17.67 -9.37
N ALA A 207 5.04 18.12 -9.05
CA ALA A 207 3.95 17.25 -8.64
C ALA A 207 2.58 17.84 -9.01
N PRO A 208 1.49 17.05 -8.99
CA PRO A 208 0.16 17.58 -9.18
C PRO A 208 -0.26 18.49 -8.02
N ASN A 209 -1.12 19.45 -8.31
CA ASN A 209 -1.74 20.30 -7.28
C ASN A 209 -2.37 19.46 -6.15
N LEU A 210 -2.33 19.96 -4.92
CA LEU A 210 -2.78 19.28 -3.69
C LEU A 210 -2.00 17.99 -3.34
N PHE A 211 -0.84 17.76 -3.95
CA PHE A 211 -0.02 16.59 -3.66
C PHE A 211 0.27 16.43 -2.16
N MET A 212 0.74 17.49 -1.49
CA MET A 212 1.12 17.40 -0.07
C MET A 212 -0.06 17.13 0.85
N GLU A 213 -1.20 17.74 0.58
CA GLU A 213 -2.43 17.54 1.35
C GLU A 213 -2.85 16.08 1.35
N HIS A 214 -2.84 15.45 0.18
CA HIS A 214 -3.32 14.08 0.01
C HIS A 214 -2.27 13.03 0.37
N ALA A 215 -0.99 13.24 0.06
CA ALA A 215 0.08 12.34 0.48
C ALA A 215 0.15 12.20 2.01
N VAL A 216 -0.22 13.28 2.73
CA VAL A 216 -0.24 13.29 4.20
C VAL A 216 -1.52 12.70 4.74
N SER A 217 -2.70 13.17 4.30
CA SER A 217 -4.00 12.77 4.88
C SER A 217 -4.23 11.28 4.74
N GLU A 218 -3.95 10.71 3.58
CA GLU A 218 -4.16 9.29 3.31
C GLU A 218 -3.28 8.38 4.17
N ASN A 219 -2.03 8.78 4.46
CA ASN A 219 -1.07 7.93 5.14
C ASN A 219 -0.98 8.14 6.67
N ILE A 220 -1.55 9.21 7.21
CA ILE A 220 -1.33 9.61 8.60
C ILE A 220 -2.60 9.51 9.44
N ILE A 221 -3.73 10.02 8.97
CA ILE A 221 -4.97 10.13 9.76
C ILE A 221 -5.44 8.76 10.27
N ALA A 222 -5.61 7.78 9.40
CA ALA A 222 -5.94 6.40 9.74
C ALA A 222 -4.74 5.44 9.59
N GLY A 223 -3.52 5.97 9.61
CA GLY A 223 -2.28 5.25 9.30
C GLY A 223 -2.09 3.92 10.02
N PRO A 224 -2.26 3.81 11.35
CA PRO A 224 -2.14 2.54 12.07
C PRO A 224 -3.11 1.46 11.56
N ALA A 225 -4.38 1.83 11.34
CA ALA A 225 -5.39 0.91 10.82
C ALA A 225 -5.09 0.49 9.37
N MET A 226 -4.71 1.45 8.52
CA MET A 226 -4.34 1.18 7.13
C MET A 226 -3.11 0.28 7.03
N LEU A 227 -2.07 0.51 7.83
CA LEU A 227 -0.86 -0.32 7.86
C LEU A 227 -1.18 -1.77 8.27
N ARG A 228 -2.06 -1.96 9.26
CA ARG A 228 -2.50 -3.31 9.65
C ARG A 228 -3.28 -4.00 8.53
N ARG A 229 -4.19 -3.30 7.88
CA ARG A 229 -4.99 -3.82 6.76
C ARG A 229 -4.16 -4.06 5.50
N ALA A 230 -3.12 -3.25 5.26
CA ALA A 230 -2.17 -3.44 4.16
C ALA A 230 -1.43 -4.79 4.23
N GLN A 231 -1.25 -5.37 5.43
CA GLN A 231 -0.68 -6.70 5.59
C GLN A 231 -1.56 -7.78 4.95
N TYR A 232 -2.87 -7.62 4.99
CA TYR A 232 -3.81 -8.49 4.26
C TYR A 232 -3.77 -8.25 2.75
N GLN A 233 -3.62 -7.01 2.32
CA GLN A 233 -3.58 -6.67 0.90
C GLN A 233 -2.33 -7.19 0.20
N PHE A 234 -1.15 -6.98 0.81
CA PHE A 234 0.14 -7.27 0.19
C PHE A 234 0.77 -8.59 0.65
N GLY A 235 0.32 -9.17 1.74
CA GLY A 235 0.82 -10.45 2.26
C GLY A 235 2.32 -10.48 2.59
N PRO A 236 2.92 -9.43 3.23
CA PRO A 236 4.37 -9.38 3.45
C PRO A 236 4.88 -10.51 4.37
N PHE A 237 4.03 -11.00 5.27
CA PHE A 237 4.35 -12.08 6.21
C PHE A 237 4.01 -13.47 5.69
N LEU A 238 3.39 -13.58 4.53
CA LEU A 238 3.19 -14.87 3.88
C LEU A 238 4.50 -15.41 3.35
N ALA A 239 4.73 -16.71 3.52
CA ALA A 239 5.81 -17.40 2.82
C ALA A 239 5.64 -17.21 1.31
N LYS A 240 6.75 -16.95 0.61
CA LYS A 240 6.73 -16.87 -0.85
C LYS A 240 6.68 -18.28 -1.42
N GLY A 241 5.70 -18.54 -2.30
CA GLY A 241 5.52 -19.87 -2.85
C GLY A 241 4.10 -20.15 -3.36
N PRO A 242 3.89 -21.30 -4.01
CA PRO A 242 2.59 -21.66 -4.62
C PRO A 242 1.42 -21.72 -3.63
N ARG A 243 1.67 -21.99 -2.36
CA ARG A 243 0.65 -22.02 -1.29
C ARG A 243 0.63 -20.75 -0.45
N GLY A 244 1.45 -19.77 -0.80
CA GLY A 244 1.59 -18.49 -0.12
C GLY A 244 1.45 -17.30 -1.07
N GLN A 245 2.26 -16.28 -0.85
CA GLN A 245 2.27 -15.07 -1.66
C GLN A 245 3.05 -15.29 -2.96
N VAL A 246 2.43 -14.97 -4.09
CA VAL A 246 3.03 -15.09 -5.43
C VAL A 246 3.25 -13.73 -6.09
N ASP A 247 2.37 -12.76 -5.77
CA ASP A 247 2.36 -11.41 -6.35
C ASP A 247 1.48 -10.48 -5.52
N CYS A 248 1.52 -9.19 -5.83
CA CYS A 248 0.58 -8.19 -5.32
C CYS A 248 -0.37 -7.65 -6.41
N GLY A 249 -0.20 -8.09 -7.68
CA GLY A 249 -1.00 -7.65 -8.82
C GLY A 249 -0.36 -6.51 -9.61
N LEU A 250 0.31 -5.58 -8.95
CA LEU A 250 1.10 -4.49 -9.54
C LEU A 250 2.60 -4.81 -9.63
N GLY A 251 3.05 -5.75 -8.86
CA GLY A 251 4.43 -6.19 -8.71
C GLY A 251 4.54 -7.19 -7.57
N LYS A 252 5.75 -7.54 -7.14
CA LYS A 252 5.96 -8.60 -6.16
C LYS A 252 5.59 -8.23 -4.73
N SER A 253 6.05 -7.07 -4.27
CA SER A 253 5.85 -6.56 -2.92
C SER A 253 6.30 -5.11 -2.84
N MET A 254 6.02 -4.45 -1.72
CA MET A 254 6.63 -3.16 -1.39
C MET A 254 7.99 -3.37 -0.76
N ALA A 255 8.98 -2.54 -1.13
CA ALA A 255 10.31 -2.56 -0.54
C ALA A 255 10.25 -2.14 0.95
N ALA A 256 11.00 -2.86 1.81
CA ALA A 256 11.05 -2.63 3.25
C ALA A 256 12.18 -1.67 3.66
N GLY A 257 12.35 -0.57 2.93
CA GLY A 257 13.42 0.42 3.12
C GLY A 257 13.02 1.65 3.94
N SER A 258 13.91 2.65 3.89
CA SER A 258 13.68 3.97 4.49
C SER A 258 12.82 4.83 3.56
N VAL A 259 11.92 5.64 4.12
CA VAL A 259 10.97 6.48 3.37
C VAL A 259 11.13 7.93 3.75
N ALA A 260 11.12 8.83 2.78
CA ALA A 260 11.15 10.29 3.02
C ALA A 260 10.22 11.01 2.04
N LEU A 261 9.29 11.79 2.58
CA LEU A 261 8.44 12.69 1.81
C LEU A 261 9.18 14.03 1.61
N LEU A 262 9.39 14.42 0.37
CA LEU A 262 9.94 15.74 0.02
C LEU A 262 8.82 16.64 -0.51
N ARG A 263 8.88 17.92 -0.13
CA ARG A 263 7.91 18.91 -0.60
C ARG A 263 8.20 19.28 -2.06
N PRO A 264 7.19 19.20 -2.96
CA PRO A 264 7.30 19.74 -4.31
C PRO A 264 7.64 21.23 -4.31
N THR A 265 8.42 21.65 -5.30
CA THR A 265 8.82 23.05 -5.53
C THR A 265 8.08 23.67 -6.71
N ASP A 266 7.52 22.86 -7.60
CA ASP A 266 6.68 23.28 -8.73
C ASP A 266 5.42 22.40 -8.81
N LEU A 267 4.26 23.02 -8.97
CA LEU A 267 2.97 22.32 -9.04
C LEU A 267 2.35 22.47 -10.42
N ILE A 268 1.87 21.35 -10.95
CA ILE A 268 1.02 21.35 -12.14
C ILE A 268 -0.41 21.62 -11.70
N MET A 269 -0.98 22.72 -12.21
CA MET A 269 -2.25 23.24 -11.72
C MET A 269 -3.44 22.82 -12.59
N ALA A 270 -3.23 22.59 -13.89
CA ALA A 270 -4.32 22.33 -14.84
C ALA A 270 -3.88 21.44 -16.01
N THR A 271 -4.84 20.76 -16.61
CA THR A 271 -4.66 20.12 -17.93
C THR A 271 -4.26 21.16 -18.96
N GLY A 272 -3.23 20.85 -19.76
CA GLY A 272 -2.64 21.74 -20.75
C GLY A 272 -1.42 22.52 -20.25
N ASP A 273 -1.11 22.46 -18.94
CA ASP A 273 0.16 23.00 -18.43
C ASP A 273 1.34 22.33 -19.15
N LYS A 274 2.37 23.13 -19.42
CA LYS A 274 3.61 22.65 -20.03
C LYS A 274 4.82 23.06 -19.21
N ARG A 275 5.85 22.23 -19.25
CA ARG A 275 7.16 22.55 -18.68
C ARG A 275 8.26 22.19 -19.66
N MET A 276 9.24 23.09 -19.78
CA MET A 276 10.52 22.79 -20.44
C MET A 276 11.52 22.41 -19.35
N ILE A 277 11.92 21.17 -19.32
CA ILE A 277 12.83 20.63 -18.30
C ILE A 277 14.08 20.12 -19.01
N ASP A 278 15.22 20.77 -18.80
CA ASP A 278 16.50 20.40 -19.44
C ASP A 278 16.38 20.09 -20.94
N GLY A 279 15.69 20.98 -21.69
CA GLY A 279 15.49 20.85 -23.14
C GLY A 279 14.40 19.86 -23.57
N VAL A 280 13.68 19.25 -22.64
CA VAL A 280 12.56 18.33 -22.92
C VAL A 280 11.23 18.99 -22.55
N GLU A 281 10.32 19.12 -23.52
CA GLU A 281 8.96 19.61 -23.30
C GLU A 281 8.08 18.49 -22.74
N PHE A 282 7.36 18.79 -21.66
CA PHE A 282 6.31 17.97 -21.06
C PHE A 282 4.96 18.67 -21.22
N GLU A 283 3.97 17.95 -21.71
CA GLU A 283 2.56 18.37 -21.74
C GLU A 283 1.78 17.59 -20.69
N PHE A 284 1.14 18.27 -19.72
CA PHE A 284 0.48 17.64 -18.58
C PHE A 284 -1.04 17.58 -18.71
N GLN A 285 -1.63 16.52 -18.16
CA GLN A 285 -3.06 16.37 -17.91
C GLN A 285 -3.27 16.08 -16.43
N MET A 286 -4.18 16.79 -15.77
CA MET A 286 -4.60 16.50 -14.40
C MET A 286 -5.65 15.38 -14.38
N ALA A 287 -5.51 14.45 -13.46
CA ALA A 287 -6.41 13.31 -13.29
C ALA A 287 -6.83 13.08 -11.82
N PRO A 288 -7.25 14.11 -11.07
CA PRO A 288 -7.57 13.99 -9.66
C PRO A 288 -8.74 13.05 -9.38
N ASN A 289 -8.70 12.34 -8.23
CA ASN A 289 -9.72 11.38 -7.78
C ASN A 289 -9.90 10.16 -8.70
N SER A 290 -8.96 9.90 -9.62
CA SER A 290 -8.92 8.65 -10.38
C SER A 290 -8.26 7.54 -9.56
N GLU A 291 -6.99 7.20 -9.80
CA GLU A 291 -6.26 6.24 -8.97
C GLU A 291 -5.86 6.86 -7.62
N ALA A 292 -5.46 8.13 -7.62
CA ALA A 292 -5.14 8.89 -6.43
C ALA A 292 -5.93 10.21 -6.37
N PRO A 293 -6.09 10.81 -5.17
CA PRO A 293 -6.77 12.11 -5.02
C PRO A 293 -6.09 13.23 -5.79
N ALA A 294 -4.77 13.24 -5.88
CA ALA A 294 -3.99 14.11 -6.76
C ALA A 294 -3.09 13.25 -7.64
N GLU A 295 -3.31 13.34 -8.94
CA GLU A 295 -2.63 12.55 -9.97
C GLU A 295 -2.54 13.34 -11.26
N MET A 296 -1.47 13.10 -12.05
CA MET A 296 -1.27 13.70 -13.36
C MET A 296 -0.64 12.75 -14.35
N HIS A 297 -1.00 12.92 -15.60
CA HIS A 297 -0.43 12.26 -16.78
C HIS A 297 0.45 13.24 -17.54
N PHE A 298 1.31 12.73 -18.43
CA PHE A 298 2.08 13.59 -19.31
C PHE A 298 2.43 12.93 -20.64
N PHE A 299 2.63 13.76 -21.66
CA PHE A 299 3.16 13.39 -22.96
C PHE A 299 4.45 14.16 -23.25
N ILE A 300 5.41 13.48 -23.86
CA ILE A 300 6.71 14.04 -24.26
C ILE A 300 6.83 13.97 -25.77
N PRO A 301 6.60 15.07 -26.49
CA PRO A 301 6.62 15.09 -27.95
C PRO A 301 7.95 14.61 -28.57
N ARG A 302 9.08 15.01 -27.96
CA ARG A 302 10.44 14.63 -28.40
C ARG A 302 10.61 13.11 -28.51
N TYR A 303 10.05 12.36 -27.57
CA TYR A 303 10.16 10.90 -27.48
C TYR A 303 8.90 10.17 -27.94
N LYS A 304 7.85 10.89 -28.32
CA LYS A 304 6.51 10.35 -28.60
C LYS A 304 6.06 9.38 -27.49
N LEU A 305 6.39 9.75 -26.25
CA LEU A 305 6.16 8.96 -25.06
C LEU A 305 4.97 9.48 -24.31
N LEU A 306 4.03 8.60 -24.00
CA LEU A 306 2.89 8.86 -23.11
C LEU A 306 3.12 8.17 -21.76
N ASN A 307 2.85 8.88 -20.67
CA ASN A 307 2.80 8.31 -19.33
C ASN A 307 1.46 8.65 -18.71
N LEU A 308 0.69 7.63 -18.37
CA LEU A 308 -0.63 7.75 -17.73
C LEU A 308 -0.59 7.39 -16.25
N ALA A 309 0.55 7.63 -15.60
CA ALA A 309 0.77 7.34 -14.18
C ALA A 309 0.35 5.90 -13.84
N GLU A 310 -0.67 5.72 -13.01
CA GLU A 310 -1.23 4.41 -12.66
C GLU A 310 -2.60 4.16 -13.30
N ASN A 311 -3.13 5.14 -14.06
CA ASN A 311 -4.48 5.08 -14.64
C ASN A 311 -4.64 4.09 -15.79
N CYS A 312 -3.55 3.66 -16.44
CA CYS A 312 -3.59 2.70 -17.55
C CYS A 312 -2.41 1.71 -17.44
N THR A 313 -2.58 0.69 -16.63
CA THR A 313 -1.60 -0.37 -16.36
C THR A 313 -2.14 -1.74 -16.79
N HIS A 314 -1.32 -2.82 -16.75
CA HIS A 314 -1.72 -4.14 -17.20
C HIS A 314 -2.60 -4.89 -16.18
N ASN A 315 -3.60 -4.21 -15.64
CA ASN A 315 -4.63 -4.80 -14.76
C ASN A 315 -5.88 -3.91 -14.66
N PHE A 316 -6.99 -4.48 -14.18
CA PHE A 316 -8.12 -3.71 -13.68
C PHE A 316 -7.81 -3.30 -12.24
N HIS A 317 -7.52 -2.04 -12.03
CA HIS A 317 -7.15 -1.51 -10.73
C HIS A 317 -8.33 -1.52 -9.75
N ASN A 318 -8.06 -1.56 -8.45
CA ASN A 318 -9.11 -1.43 -7.45
C ASN A 318 -9.60 0.03 -7.33
N LEU A 319 -10.91 0.18 -7.06
CA LEU A 319 -11.53 1.47 -6.77
C LEU A 319 -11.60 1.76 -5.26
N LEU A 320 -11.32 0.75 -4.44
CA LEU A 320 -11.18 0.87 -2.99
C LEU A 320 -10.18 -0.19 -2.51
N PRO A 321 -8.95 0.19 -2.15
CA PRO A 321 -7.96 -0.77 -1.69
C PRO A 321 -8.33 -1.35 -0.31
N PHE A 322 -7.93 -2.59 -0.03
CA PHE A 322 -8.21 -3.26 1.25
C PHE A 322 -7.58 -2.53 2.44
N ARG A 323 -6.45 -1.84 2.23
CA ARG A 323 -5.83 -1.01 3.26
C ARG A 323 -6.75 0.11 3.73
N GLY A 324 -7.59 0.62 2.87
CA GLY A 324 -8.44 1.79 3.08
C GLY A 324 -7.90 3.00 2.31
N ALA A 325 -8.81 3.78 1.76
CA ALA A 325 -8.61 5.07 1.10
C ALA A 325 -9.99 5.68 0.85
N ASP A 326 -10.05 6.89 0.33
CA ASP A 326 -11.26 7.41 -0.29
C ASP A 326 -11.63 6.55 -1.51
N VAL A 327 -12.93 6.42 -1.76
CA VAL A 327 -13.40 5.65 -2.93
C VAL A 327 -13.04 6.41 -4.20
N ARG A 328 -12.26 5.79 -5.07
CA ARG A 328 -11.82 6.30 -6.36
C ARG A 328 -13.00 6.48 -7.31
N ASP A 329 -12.94 7.51 -8.14
CA ASP A 329 -14.04 7.84 -9.05
C ASP A 329 -13.89 7.17 -10.41
N ALA A 330 -14.56 6.03 -10.60
CA ALA A 330 -14.52 5.29 -11.87
C ALA A 330 -15.03 6.11 -13.06
N LEU A 331 -15.99 7.02 -12.84
CA LEU A 331 -16.50 7.90 -13.90
C LEU A 331 -15.46 8.96 -14.28
N ALA A 332 -14.85 9.62 -13.30
CA ALA A 332 -13.77 10.57 -13.54
C ALA A 332 -12.58 9.90 -14.23
N TRP A 333 -12.17 8.72 -13.73
CA TRP A 333 -11.10 7.92 -14.32
C TRP A 333 -11.35 7.63 -15.82
N SER A 334 -12.55 7.15 -16.16
CA SER A 334 -12.91 6.91 -17.56
C SER A 334 -12.87 8.17 -18.42
N LYS A 335 -13.26 9.33 -17.85
CA LYS A 335 -13.21 10.63 -18.54
C LYS A 335 -11.78 11.08 -18.80
N TYR A 336 -10.86 10.89 -17.85
CA TYR A 336 -9.45 11.26 -18.03
C TYR A 336 -8.77 10.39 -19.08
N LEU A 337 -9.05 9.09 -19.12
CA LEU A 337 -8.56 8.22 -20.20
C LEU A 337 -9.13 8.64 -21.57
N ASN A 338 -10.39 9.06 -21.63
CA ASN A 338 -10.96 9.61 -22.86
C ASN A 338 -10.34 10.95 -23.27
N GLU A 339 -10.06 11.83 -22.32
CA GLU A 339 -9.36 13.11 -22.55
C GLU A 339 -7.92 12.85 -23.04
N ALA A 340 -7.20 11.88 -22.46
CA ALA A 340 -5.87 11.47 -22.92
C ALA A 340 -5.89 11.04 -24.40
N LEU A 341 -6.90 10.28 -24.83
CA LEU A 341 -7.10 9.93 -26.23
C LEU A 341 -7.37 11.16 -27.12
N GLN A 342 -8.10 12.15 -26.62
CA GLN A 342 -8.36 13.40 -27.37
C GLN A 342 -7.09 14.25 -27.51
N LEU A 343 -6.26 14.31 -26.47
CA LEU A 343 -5.02 15.08 -26.45
C LEU A 343 -3.91 14.43 -27.27
N TRP A 344 -3.74 13.12 -27.12
CA TRP A 344 -2.55 12.40 -27.56
C TRP A 344 -2.79 11.13 -28.38
N GLY A 345 -4.05 10.77 -28.66
CA GLY A 345 -4.39 9.62 -29.49
C GLY A 345 -3.72 9.72 -30.87
N GLY A 346 -3.12 8.62 -31.31
CA GLY A 346 -2.36 8.54 -32.56
C GLY A 346 -0.98 9.20 -32.53
N LYS A 347 -0.59 9.92 -31.45
CA LYS A 347 0.70 10.62 -31.34
C LYS A 347 1.77 9.83 -30.60
N ALA A 348 1.39 9.00 -29.65
CA ALA A 348 2.32 8.20 -28.86
C ALA A 348 2.80 6.97 -29.65
N GLU A 349 4.10 6.72 -29.66
CA GLU A 349 4.71 5.48 -30.18
C GLU A 349 5.12 4.51 -29.08
N ALA A 350 5.28 5.02 -27.84
CA ALA A 350 5.47 4.24 -26.64
C ALA A 350 4.61 4.81 -25.50
N MET A 351 4.08 3.92 -24.67
CA MET A 351 3.38 4.26 -23.42
C MET A 351 3.99 3.46 -22.29
N CYS A 352 4.38 4.13 -21.23
CA CYS A 352 4.80 3.50 -19.97
C CYS A 352 3.96 4.01 -18.82
N GLY A 353 3.87 3.21 -17.76
CA GLY A 353 3.20 3.55 -16.50
C GLY A 353 4.12 3.27 -15.33
N GLN A 354 3.62 3.56 -14.15
CA GLN A 354 4.42 3.44 -12.94
C GLN A 354 4.41 2.03 -12.34
N HIS A 355 3.67 1.12 -12.98
CA HIS A 355 3.71 -0.33 -12.75
C HIS A 355 3.75 -1.08 -14.08
N HIS A 356 4.20 -2.33 -14.03
CA HIS A 356 4.25 -3.25 -15.17
C HIS A 356 5.25 -2.81 -16.27
N TRP A 357 5.02 -3.23 -17.50
CA TRP A 357 5.86 -3.02 -18.66
C TRP A 357 5.23 -2.05 -19.67
N PRO A 358 6.02 -1.39 -20.51
CA PRO A 358 5.50 -0.48 -21.51
C PRO A 358 4.75 -1.18 -22.64
N VAL A 359 4.01 -0.39 -23.41
CA VAL A 359 3.34 -0.80 -24.66
C VAL A 359 3.88 0.06 -25.82
N TRP A 360 4.13 -0.56 -26.95
CA TRP A 360 4.63 0.10 -28.16
C TRP A 360 3.65 -0.03 -29.31
N GLY A 361 3.63 1.01 -30.15
CA GLY A 361 2.78 1.14 -31.32
C GLY A 361 1.48 1.88 -31.02
N SER A 362 1.26 2.96 -31.76
CA SER A 362 0.18 3.91 -31.55
C SER A 362 -1.21 3.25 -31.50
N GLU A 363 -1.52 2.34 -32.42
CA GLU A 363 -2.81 1.64 -32.46
C GLU A 363 -3.03 0.75 -31.22
N ARG A 364 -1.97 0.06 -30.75
CA ARG A 364 -2.03 -0.78 -29.55
C ARG A 364 -2.24 0.06 -28.30
N ILE A 365 -1.54 1.19 -28.20
CA ILE A 365 -1.66 2.15 -27.11
C ILE A 365 -3.09 2.67 -27.04
N ASP A 366 -3.60 3.20 -28.16
CA ASP A 366 -4.96 3.72 -28.24
C ASP A 366 -6.01 2.65 -27.93
N THR A 367 -5.76 1.41 -28.35
CA THR A 367 -6.65 0.27 -28.06
C THR A 367 -6.67 -0.06 -26.57
N MET A 368 -5.51 -0.11 -25.92
CA MET A 368 -5.41 -0.35 -24.48
C MET A 368 -6.11 0.76 -23.68
N ILE A 369 -5.87 2.02 -24.05
CA ILE A 369 -6.53 3.16 -23.37
C ILE A 369 -8.04 3.10 -23.56
N ARG A 370 -8.55 2.80 -24.77
CA ARG A 370 -10.00 2.64 -25.00
C ARG A 370 -10.59 1.50 -24.17
N GLN A 371 -9.93 0.36 -24.09
CA GLN A 371 -10.42 -0.78 -23.33
C GLN A 371 -10.41 -0.51 -21.81
N GLN A 372 -9.38 0.15 -21.28
CA GLN A 372 -9.33 0.57 -19.88
C GLN A 372 -10.40 1.63 -19.58
N ARG A 373 -10.55 2.64 -20.44
CA ARG A 373 -11.64 3.64 -20.34
C ARG A 373 -13.01 2.97 -20.26
N ASP A 374 -13.27 2.05 -21.17
CA ASP A 374 -14.56 1.38 -21.30
C ASP A 374 -14.81 0.41 -20.14
N LEU A 375 -13.75 -0.18 -19.58
CA LEU A 375 -13.83 -1.06 -18.41
C LEU A 375 -14.30 -0.28 -17.16
N TYR A 376 -13.69 0.88 -16.86
CA TYR A 376 -14.13 1.74 -15.75
C TYR A 376 -15.52 2.32 -16.00
N LYS A 377 -15.79 2.77 -17.22
CA LYS A 377 -17.11 3.30 -17.61
C LYS A 377 -18.20 2.24 -17.48
N PHE A 378 -17.97 1.02 -17.97
CA PHE A 378 -18.89 -0.11 -17.85
C PHE A 378 -19.14 -0.45 -16.38
N ALA A 379 -18.08 -0.60 -15.59
CA ALA A 379 -18.21 -0.91 -14.16
C ALA A 379 -19.06 0.14 -13.44
N HIS A 380 -18.80 1.43 -13.69
CA HIS A 380 -19.58 2.53 -13.14
C HIS A 380 -21.04 2.47 -13.58
N ASP A 381 -21.30 2.56 -14.87
CA ASP A 381 -22.66 2.76 -15.39
C ASP A 381 -23.56 1.55 -15.10
N GLN A 382 -23.02 0.32 -15.22
CA GLN A 382 -23.81 -0.86 -14.92
C GLN A 382 -24.08 -1.02 -13.42
N THR A 383 -23.16 -0.59 -12.57
CA THR A 383 -23.41 -0.54 -11.12
C THR A 383 -24.54 0.44 -10.82
N ILE A 384 -24.48 1.68 -11.34
CA ILE A 384 -25.53 2.69 -11.12
C ILE A 384 -26.86 2.22 -11.68
N ARG A 385 -26.88 1.63 -12.88
CA ARG A 385 -28.09 1.07 -13.47
C ARG A 385 -28.76 0.03 -12.57
N LEU A 386 -27.97 -0.91 -12.03
CA LEU A 386 -28.49 -1.96 -11.16
C LEU A 386 -28.89 -1.43 -9.78
N MET A 387 -28.17 -0.43 -9.23
CA MET A 387 -28.59 0.31 -8.03
C MET A 387 -29.97 0.95 -8.22
N ASN A 388 -30.19 1.61 -9.36
CA ASN A 388 -31.47 2.24 -9.69
C ASN A 388 -32.60 1.21 -9.92
N HIS A 389 -32.28 -0.06 -10.13
CA HIS A 389 -33.22 -1.19 -10.10
C HIS A 389 -33.42 -1.77 -8.68
N GLY A 390 -32.79 -1.18 -7.67
CA GLY A 390 -32.97 -1.58 -6.27
C GLY A 390 -32.04 -2.71 -5.80
N LEU A 391 -31.03 -3.12 -6.58
CA LEU A 391 -30.08 -4.15 -6.17
C LEU A 391 -29.10 -3.60 -5.15
N THR A 392 -28.80 -4.41 -4.13
CA THR A 392 -27.75 -4.14 -3.15
C THR A 392 -26.35 -4.36 -3.74
N ALA A 393 -25.32 -3.86 -3.08
CA ALA A 393 -23.93 -4.04 -3.50
C ALA A 393 -23.54 -5.53 -3.70
N ALA A 394 -24.07 -6.41 -2.85
CA ALA A 394 -23.82 -7.85 -2.93
C ALA A 394 -24.50 -8.48 -4.16
N GLU A 395 -25.74 -8.13 -4.42
CA GLU A 395 -26.51 -8.62 -5.58
C GLU A 395 -25.94 -8.13 -6.90
N ILE A 396 -25.50 -6.86 -6.97
CA ILE A 396 -24.79 -6.31 -8.13
C ILE A 396 -23.50 -7.10 -8.40
N ALA A 397 -22.72 -7.40 -7.37
CA ALA A 397 -21.47 -8.16 -7.50
C ALA A 397 -21.70 -9.60 -8.02
N GLU A 398 -22.86 -10.19 -7.76
CA GLU A 398 -23.25 -11.50 -8.34
C GLU A 398 -23.80 -11.40 -9.75
N THR A 399 -24.44 -10.28 -10.10
CA THR A 399 -25.16 -10.11 -11.36
C THR A 399 -24.26 -9.62 -12.49
N ILE A 400 -23.32 -8.73 -12.19
CA ILE A 400 -22.50 -8.06 -13.22
C ILE A 400 -21.57 -9.04 -13.93
N ARG A 401 -21.49 -8.93 -15.26
CA ARG A 401 -20.55 -9.68 -16.12
C ARG A 401 -19.91 -8.72 -17.09
N LEU A 402 -18.60 -8.82 -17.28
CA LEU A 402 -17.90 -8.04 -18.30
C LEU A 402 -18.34 -8.50 -19.70
N PRO A 403 -18.43 -7.58 -20.67
CA PRO A 403 -18.64 -7.96 -22.05
C PRO A 403 -17.41 -8.72 -22.58
N LYS A 404 -17.61 -9.65 -23.51
CA LYS A 404 -16.56 -10.51 -24.07
C LYS A 404 -15.36 -9.71 -24.64
N SER A 405 -15.63 -8.53 -25.18
CA SER A 405 -14.59 -7.62 -25.71
C SER A 405 -13.62 -7.09 -24.64
N LEU A 406 -14.03 -7.03 -23.36
CA LEU A 406 -13.20 -6.62 -22.24
C LEU A 406 -12.69 -7.81 -21.41
N GLU A 407 -13.49 -8.89 -21.33
CA GLU A 407 -13.17 -10.05 -20.49
C GLU A 407 -11.90 -10.78 -20.95
N GLY A 408 -11.65 -10.84 -22.27
CA GLY A 408 -10.48 -11.50 -22.87
C GLY A 408 -9.19 -10.66 -22.90
N ALA A 409 -9.25 -9.38 -22.53
CA ALA A 409 -8.08 -8.49 -22.55
C ALA A 409 -7.23 -8.67 -21.28
N TRP A 410 -5.96 -9.06 -21.40
CA TRP A 410 -5.07 -9.28 -20.26
C TRP A 410 -4.94 -8.06 -19.36
N HIS A 411 -4.80 -6.86 -19.91
CA HIS A 411 -4.74 -5.61 -19.17
C HIS A 411 -6.07 -5.20 -18.52
N GLY A 412 -7.17 -5.92 -18.81
CA GLY A 412 -8.48 -5.75 -18.15
C GLY A 412 -8.73 -6.75 -17.02
N ARG A 413 -7.79 -7.68 -16.74
CA ARG A 413 -7.96 -8.69 -15.70
C ARG A 413 -7.78 -8.10 -14.30
N GLY A 414 -8.48 -8.67 -13.35
CA GLY A 414 -8.55 -8.15 -11.99
C GLY A 414 -7.41 -8.64 -11.07
N TYR A 415 -6.15 -8.41 -11.45
CA TYR A 415 -5.01 -8.86 -10.65
C TYR A 415 -4.82 -8.07 -9.34
N TYR A 416 -5.11 -6.77 -9.37
CA TYR A 416 -5.02 -5.87 -8.21
C TYR A 416 -6.39 -5.40 -7.72
N GLY A 417 -7.33 -5.13 -8.64
CA GLY A 417 -8.75 -4.97 -8.36
C GLY A 417 -9.52 -6.27 -8.62
N HIS A 418 -10.84 -6.16 -8.68
CA HIS A 418 -11.75 -7.23 -9.10
C HIS A 418 -13.11 -6.62 -9.36
N ILE A 419 -13.81 -7.02 -10.46
CA ILE A 419 -15.12 -6.43 -10.81
C ILE A 419 -16.12 -6.51 -9.64
N ARG A 420 -16.20 -7.66 -8.94
CA ARG A 420 -17.11 -7.85 -7.80
C ARG A 420 -16.78 -6.96 -6.59
N HIS A 421 -15.51 -6.55 -6.44
CA HIS A 421 -15.09 -5.62 -5.41
C HIS A 421 -15.35 -4.18 -5.85
N ASN A 422 -15.00 -3.85 -7.09
CA ASN A 422 -15.11 -2.50 -7.64
C ASN A 422 -16.57 -2.01 -7.70
N VAL A 423 -17.52 -2.89 -8.03
CA VAL A 423 -18.95 -2.50 -7.98
C VAL A 423 -19.43 -2.18 -6.58
N LYS A 424 -18.90 -2.85 -5.55
CA LYS A 424 -19.18 -2.52 -4.14
C LYS A 424 -18.59 -1.17 -3.75
N ALA A 425 -17.40 -0.85 -4.27
CA ALA A 425 -16.77 0.43 -4.07
C ALA A 425 -17.58 1.56 -4.74
N ILE A 426 -18.04 1.37 -5.98
CA ILE A 426 -18.92 2.32 -6.66
C ILE A 426 -20.22 2.50 -5.87
N TYR A 427 -20.84 1.41 -5.41
CA TYR A 427 -22.05 1.47 -4.58
C TYR A 427 -21.81 2.33 -3.33
N GLN A 428 -20.71 2.07 -2.61
CA GLN A 428 -20.34 2.81 -1.41
C GLN A 428 -20.12 4.30 -1.69
N LYS A 429 -19.54 4.66 -2.84
CA LYS A 429 -19.32 6.06 -3.23
C LYS A 429 -20.62 6.86 -3.29
N TYR A 430 -21.71 6.25 -3.77
CA TYR A 430 -22.99 6.93 -3.98
C TYR A 430 -23.97 6.77 -2.82
N LEU A 431 -24.05 5.59 -2.21
CA LEU A 431 -25.04 5.26 -1.19
C LEU A 431 -24.47 4.99 0.20
N GLY A 432 -23.12 4.93 0.33
CA GLY A 432 -22.48 4.62 1.60
C GLY A 432 -22.54 3.13 1.97
N TRP A 433 -22.32 2.83 3.24
CA TRP A 433 -22.24 1.46 3.75
C TRP A 433 -23.61 0.79 3.96
N TYR A 434 -24.67 1.59 4.13
CA TYR A 434 -26.02 1.11 4.46
C TYR A 434 -26.82 0.79 3.20
N ASP A 435 -27.38 -0.42 3.15
CA ASP A 435 -28.11 -0.96 2.00
C ASP A 435 -29.64 -0.70 2.04
N ALA A 436 -30.09 0.17 2.94
CA ALA A 436 -31.48 0.52 3.22
C ALA A 436 -32.34 -0.62 3.84
N ASN A 437 -31.81 -1.82 4.03
CA ASN A 437 -32.54 -2.86 4.77
C ASN A 437 -32.42 -2.59 6.28
N PRO A 438 -33.56 -2.36 7.00
CA PRO A 438 -33.51 -2.02 8.42
C PRO A 438 -32.77 -3.03 9.31
N VAL A 439 -32.66 -4.29 8.90
CA VAL A 439 -31.93 -5.32 9.66
C VAL A 439 -30.42 -5.02 9.75
N ASN A 440 -29.88 -4.29 8.76
CA ASN A 440 -28.47 -3.91 8.69
C ASN A 440 -28.17 -2.53 9.27
N LEU A 441 -29.20 -1.82 9.81
CA LEU A 441 -29.03 -0.48 10.37
C LEU A 441 -28.23 -0.52 11.69
N ASP A 442 -28.56 -1.47 12.58
CA ASP A 442 -27.91 -1.61 13.90
C ASP A 442 -27.74 -3.10 14.26
N PRO A 443 -26.87 -3.84 13.53
CA PRO A 443 -26.62 -5.24 13.79
C PRO A 443 -25.81 -5.44 15.07
N LEU A 444 -25.95 -6.61 15.70
CA LEU A 444 -25.13 -6.98 16.86
C LEU A 444 -23.65 -6.99 16.49
N PRO A 445 -22.74 -6.60 17.43
CA PRO A 445 -21.31 -6.74 17.23
C PRO A 445 -20.89 -8.20 16.98
N PRO A 446 -19.74 -8.45 16.31
CA PRO A 446 -19.36 -9.79 15.82
C PRO A 446 -19.42 -10.91 16.86
N VAL A 447 -18.96 -10.66 18.10
CA VAL A 447 -18.97 -11.68 19.19
C VAL A 447 -20.39 -12.01 19.60
N ALA A 448 -21.22 -11.00 19.85
CA ALA A 448 -22.62 -11.21 20.26
C ALA A 448 -23.43 -11.85 19.14
N SER A 449 -23.24 -11.38 17.91
CA SER A 449 -23.83 -11.96 16.68
C SER A 449 -23.40 -13.43 16.51
N GLY A 450 -22.10 -13.70 16.62
CA GLY A 450 -21.54 -15.04 16.49
C GLY A 450 -22.18 -16.03 17.48
N ARG A 451 -22.30 -15.66 18.76
CA ARG A 451 -22.95 -16.49 19.79
C ARG A 451 -24.39 -16.83 19.42
N LYS A 452 -25.16 -15.85 18.92
CA LYS A 452 -26.56 -16.07 18.52
C LYS A 452 -26.66 -16.97 17.28
N TYR A 453 -25.83 -16.74 16.26
CA TYR A 453 -25.80 -17.61 15.09
C TYR A 453 -25.44 -19.05 15.46
N VAL A 454 -24.45 -19.28 16.31
CA VAL A 454 -24.06 -20.62 16.77
C VAL A 454 -25.21 -21.31 17.49
N GLU A 455 -25.95 -20.60 18.38
CA GLU A 455 -27.14 -21.10 19.06
C GLU A 455 -28.23 -21.51 18.06
N TYR A 456 -28.59 -20.63 17.11
CA TYR A 456 -29.64 -20.87 16.11
C TYR A 456 -29.23 -21.98 15.11
N MET A 457 -27.96 -22.18 14.83
CA MET A 457 -27.45 -23.19 13.91
C MET A 457 -27.27 -24.58 14.57
N GLY A 458 -27.67 -24.75 15.83
CA GLY A 458 -27.64 -26.04 16.54
C GLY A 458 -26.31 -26.33 17.26
N GLY A 459 -25.48 -25.32 17.50
CA GLY A 459 -24.24 -25.42 18.24
C GLY A 459 -23.01 -25.75 17.39
N ALA A 460 -21.85 -25.75 18.04
CA ALA A 460 -20.55 -25.89 17.37
C ALA A 460 -20.43 -27.19 16.55
N GLU A 461 -20.84 -28.33 17.12
CA GLU A 461 -20.72 -29.65 16.46
C GLU A 461 -21.58 -29.73 15.19
N ALA A 462 -22.78 -29.17 15.20
CA ALA A 462 -23.66 -29.15 14.04
C ALA A 462 -23.06 -28.31 12.91
N ILE A 463 -22.50 -27.12 13.25
CA ILE A 463 -21.82 -26.24 12.30
C ILE A 463 -20.59 -26.95 11.70
N LEU A 464 -19.74 -27.54 12.52
CA LEU A 464 -18.52 -28.23 12.07
C LEU A 464 -18.82 -29.42 11.15
N ALA A 465 -19.82 -30.23 11.50
CA ALA A 465 -20.23 -31.36 10.68
C ALA A 465 -20.76 -30.92 9.30
N ARG A 466 -21.56 -29.87 9.26
CA ARG A 466 -22.09 -29.33 8.02
C ARG A 466 -21.00 -28.62 7.19
N ALA A 467 -20.16 -27.81 7.83
CA ALA A 467 -19.10 -27.06 7.17
C ALA A 467 -18.10 -27.97 6.46
N ARG A 468 -17.74 -29.14 7.06
CA ARG A 468 -16.86 -30.12 6.39
C ARG A 468 -17.47 -30.61 5.08
N LYS A 469 -18.74 -31.02 5.11
CA LYS A 469 -19.46 -31.48 3.91
C LYS A 469 -19.54 -30.40 2.83
N ASP A 470 -19.88 -29.17 3.22
CA ASP A 470 -20.03 -28.06 2.28
C ASP A 470 -18.67 -27.60 1.73
N LEU A 471 -17.58 -27.70 2.53
CA LEU A 471 -16.20 -27.47 2.07
C LEU A 471 -15.80 -28.48 0.99
N ASP A 472 -16.09 -29.77 1.19
CA ASP A 472 -15.81 -30.83 0.20
C ASP A 472 -16.58 -30.58 -1.10
N ASN A 473 -17.78 -30.00 -1.02
CA ASN A 473 -18.61 -29.63 -2.17
C ASN A 473 -18.23 -28.30 -2.83
N GLY A 474 -17.24 -27.56 -2.30
CA GLY A 474 -16.80 -26.29 -2.87
C GLY A 474 -17.60 -25.05 -2.45
N GLU A 475 -18.48 -25.15 -1.44
CA GLU A 475 -19.32 -24.03 -0.93
C GLU A 475 -18.53 -23.08 0.00
N PHE A 476 -17.30 -22.74 -0.38
CA PHE A 476 -16.33 -22.04 0.47
C PHE A 476 -16.83 -20.72 1.05
N ARG A 477 -17.59 -19.94 0.27
CA ARG A 477 -18.02 -18.59 0.69
C ARG A 477 -18.95 -18.64 1.90
N PHE A 478 -19.92 -19.55 1.89
CA PHE A 478 -20.84 -19.70 3.01
C PHE A 478 -20.19 -20.41 4.20
N VAL A 479 -19.35 -21.42 3.93
CA VAL A 479 -18.54 -22.08 4.98
C VAL A 479 -17.69 -21.08 5.74
N ALA A 480 -17.04 -20.15 5.04
CA ALA A 480 -16.26 -19.08 5.68
C ALA A 480 -17.13 -18.19 6.59
N GLN A 481 -18.35 -17.83 6.17
CA GLN A 481 -19.26 -17.04 6.99
C GLN A 481 -19.72 -17.79 8.25
N ALA A 482 -20.17 -19.03 8.09
CA ALA A 482 -20.65 -19.84 9.20
C ALA A 482 -19.54 -20.11 10.24
N LEU A 483 -18.34 -20.49 9.79
CA LEU A 483 -17.20 -20.74 10.66
C LEU A 483 -16.67 -19.45 11.31
N SER A 484 -16.73 -18.30 10.64
CA SER A 484 -16.40 -17.02 11.23
C SER A 484 -17.27 -16.74 12.46
N HIS A 485 -18.59 -16.97 12.38
CA HIS A 485 -19.46 -16.85 13.54
C HIS A 485 -19.05 -17.76 14.69
N LEU A 486 -18.64 -19.00 14.38
CA LEU A 486 -18.18 -19.93 15.41
C LEU A 486 -16.85 -19.48 16.05
N VAL A 487 -15.87 -19.03 15.26
CA VAL A 487 -14.59 -18.52 15.78
C VAL A 487 -14.78 -17.26 16.62
N PHE A 488 -15.71 -16.37 16.23
CA PHE A 488 -16.03 -15.20 17.05
C PHE A 488 -16.81 -15.53 18.32
N ALA A 489 -17.61 -16.60 18.32
CA ALA A 489 -18.32 -17.07 19.52
C ALA A 489 -17.41 -17.82 20.49
N ASP A 490 -16.48 -18.62 19.96
CA ASP A 490 -15.55 -19.50 20.70
C ASP A 490 -14.16 -19.48 20.00
N PRO A 491 -13.33 -18.46 20.31
CA PRO A 491 -12.02 -18.29 19.67
C PRO A 491 -11.00 -19.38 20.04
N ASP A 492 -11.25 -20.16 21.08
CA ASP A 492 -10.39 -21.25 21.52
C ASP A 492 -10.70 -22.59 20.82
N ASN A 493 -11.76 -22.64 20.01
CA ASN A 493 -12.15 -23.82 19.24
C ASN A 493 -11.16 -24.09 18.08
N GLN A 494 -10.14 -24.89 18.35
CA GLN A 494 -9.08 -25.19 17.39
C GLN A 494 -9.58 -25.85 16.11
N THR A 495 -10.64 -26.66 16.20
CA THR A 495 -11.26 -27.31 15.04
C THR A 495 -11.93 -26.28 14.12
N ALA A 496 -12.65 -25.33 14.69
CA ALA A 496 -13.28 -24.24 13.92
C ALA A 496 -12.22 -23.36 13.26
N ARG A 497 -11.17 -22.98 13.99
CA ARG A 497 -10.02 -22.21 13.48
C ARG A 497 -9.34 -22.90 12.30
N ALA A 498 -9.02 -24.19 12.46
CA ALA A 498 -8.37 -24.98 11.43
C ALA A 498 -9.25 -25.10 10.15
N LEU A 499 -10.54 -25.38 10.32
CA LEU A 499 -11.44 -25.54 9.19
C LEU A 499 -11.72 -24.21 8.47
N LEU A 500 -11.79 -23.08 9.20
CA LEU A 500 -11.88 -21.74 8.62
C LEU A 500 -10.61 -21.38 7.85
N ALA A 501 -9.44 -21.72 8.39
CA ALA A 501 -8.17 -21.53 7.70
C ALA A 501 -8.09 -22.35 6.41
N ASP A 502 -8.49 -23.63 6.44
CA ASP A 502 -8.58 -24.50 5.26
C ASP A 502 -9.52 -23.88 4.20
N THR A 503 -10.66 -23.33 4.63
CA THR A 503 -11.63 -22.64 3.75
C THR A 503 -11.03 -21.38 3.12
N PHE A 504 -10.33 -20.56 3.90
CA PHE A 504 -9.63 -19.37 3.37
C PHE A 504 -8.54 -19.74 2.36
N GLU A 505 -7.83 -20.84 2.55
CA GLU A 505 -6.88 -21.33 1.55
C GLU A 505 -7.55 -21.62 0.21
N GLN A 506 -8.68 -22.31 0.20
CA GLN A 506 -9.39 -22.61 -1.05
C GLN A 506 -9.88 -21.34 -1.75
N LEU A 507 -10.39 -20.36 -1.01
CA LEU A 507 -10.76 -19.05 -1.54
C LEU A 507 -9.55 -18.30 -2.10
N GLY A 508 -8.40 -18.39 -1.43
CA GLY A 508 -7.13 -17.80 -1.87
C GLY A 508 -6.58 -18.48 -3.12
N TYR A 509 -6.69 -19.81 -3.23
CA TYR A 509 -6.21 -20.56 -4.40
C TYR A 509 -7.05 -20.27 -5.64
N ALA A 510 -8.37 -20.12 -5.48
CA ALA A 510 -9.28 -19.77 -6.56
C ALA A 510 -9.12 -18.32 -7.06
N ALA A 511 -8.59 -17.41 -6.22
CA ALA A 511 -8.56 -16.00 -6.51
C ALA A 511 -7.59 -15.63 -7.65
N GLU A 512 -8.13 -14.95 -8.69
CA GLU A 512 -7.33 -14.27 -9.73
C GLU A 512 -6.68 -12.99 -9.20
N SER A 513 -7.38 -12.25 -8.33
CA SER A 513 -6.83 -11.06 -7.69
C SER A 513 -5.78 -11.45 -6.65
N ALA A 514 -4.57 -10.93 -6.81
CA ALA A 514 -3.47 -11.15 -5.87
C ALA A 514 -3.80 -10.62 -4.47
N THR A 515 -4.48 -9.47 -4.40
CA THR A 515 -4.87 -8.87 -3.11
C THR A 515 -5.95 -9.71 -2.39
N TRP A 516 -6.89 -10.31 -3.12
CA TRP A 516 -7.84 -11.26 -2.54
C TRP A 516 -7.14 -12.51 -2.03
N ARG A 517 -6.26 -13.10 -2.87
CA ARG A 517 -5.44 -14.25 -2.48
C ARG A 517 -4.67 -13.96 -1.21
N ASN A 518 -3.95 -12.86 -1.17
CA ASN A 518 -3.13 -12.49 -0.02
C ASN A 518 -3.99 -12.30 1.25
N ALA A 519 -5.16 -11.67 1.12
CA ALA A 519 -6.07 -11.46 2.25
C ALA A 519 -6.58 -12.79 2.83
N TYR A 520 -7.03 -13.70 1.99
CA TYR A 520 -7.49 -15.01 2.44
C TYR A 520 -6.35 -15.84 3.07
N LEU A 521 -5.21 -15.93 2.40
CA LEU A 521 -4.08 -16.73 2.90
C LEU A 521 -3.49 -16.14 4.19
N PHE A 522 -3.45 -14.82 4.33
CA PHE A 522 -2.97 -14.20 5.56
C PHE A 522 -3.96 -14.42 6.72
N GLY A 523 -5.26 -14.37 6.44
CA GLY A 523 -6.29 -14.76 7.40
C GLY A 523 -6.16 -16.22 7.84
N ALA A 524 -5.88 -17.14 6.93
CA ALA A 524 -5.59 -18.54 7.24
C ALA A 524 -4.35 -18.69 8.13
N GLN A 525 -3.28 -17.97 7.81
CA GLN A 525 -2.06 -17.96 8.63
C GLN A 525 -2.32 -17.47 10.06
N GLU A 526 -3.05 -16.36 10.23
CA GLU A 526 -3.36 -15.83 11.56
C GLU A 526 -4.24 -16.77 12.38
N LEU A 527 -5.19 -17.46 11.76
CA LEU A 527 -6.00 -18.49 12.46
C LEU A 527 -5.16 -19.64 12.98
N ARG A 528 -4.11 -20.07 12.25
CA ARG A 528 -3.24 -21.20 12.65
C ARG A 528 -2.10 -20.80 13.58
N GLN A 529 -1.49 -19.65 13.34
CA GLN A 529 -0.21 -19.24 13.97
C GLN A 529 -0.36 -18.04 14.91
N GLY A 530 -1.53 -17.38 14.91
CA GLY A 530 -1.73 -16.09 15.55
C GLY A 530 -1.12 -14.94 14.75
N MET A 531 -1.26 -13.73 15.29
CA MET A 531 -0.69 -12.53 14.68
C MET A 531 0.84 -12.58 14.65
N PRO A 532 1.48 -12.19 13.53
CA PRO A 532 2.94 -12.13 13.46
C PRO A 532 3.48 -11.04 14.40
N LYS A 533 4.69 -11.27 14.94
CA LYS A 533 5.41 -10.24 15.69
C LYS A 533 5.91 -9.19 14.71
N THR A 534 5.54 -7.92 14.95
CA THR A 534 6.04 -6.82 14.11
C THR A 534 7.44 -6.42 14.49
N LEU A 535 8.25 -6.07 13.48
CA LEU A 535 9.49 -5.37 13.71
C LEU A 535 9.21 -3.92 14.16
N PRO A 536 10.04 -3.35 15.05
CA PRO A 536 9.96 -1.94 15.38
C PRO A 536 10.09 -1.10 14.11
N ARG A 537 9.15 -0.16 13.89
CA ARG A 537 9.29 0.81 12.82
C ARG A 537 9.98 2.06 13.39
N PRO A 538 10.94 2.64 12.69
CA PRO A 538 11.53 3.91 13.12
C PRO A 538 10.43 4.98 13.25
N PRO A 539 10.62 6.00 14.10
CA PRO A 539 9.74 7.15 14.14
C PRO A 539 9.69 7.83 12.76
N MET A 540 8.65 8.63 12.54
CA MET A 540 8.54 9.44 11.33
C MET A 540 9.78 10.31 11.17
N SER A 541 10.33 10.40 9.96
CA SER A 541 11.54 11.20 9.72
C SER A 541 11.25 12.69 9.94
N ARG A 542 12.29 13.46 10.29
CA ARG A 542 12.17 14.91 10.46
C ARG A 542 11.66 15.57 9.17
N GLU A 543 12.09 15.10 8.04
CA GLU A 543 11.68 15.61 6.73
C GLU A 543 10.20 15.37 6.47
N THR A 544 9.70 14.18 6.82
CA THR A 544 8.26 13.88 6.72
C THR A 544 7.45 14.79 7.66
N LEU A 545 7.94 15.04 8.89
CA LEU A 545 7.30 15.96 9.83
C LEU A 545 7.32 17.40 9.32
N ALA A 546 8.45 17.86 8.78
CA ALA A 546 8.60 19.20 8.21
C ALA A 546 7.71 19.40 6.95
N ALA A 547 7.36 18.30 6.26
CA ALA A 547 6.44 18.35 5.13
C ALA A 547 4.97 18.57 5.54
N LEU A 548 4.60 18.26 6.80
CA LEU A 548 3.25 18.45 7.33
C LEU A 548 2.96 19.94 7.60
N ARG A 549 1.73 20.38 7.35
CA ARG A 549 1.25 21.65 7.89
C ARG A 549 1.08 21.53 9.40
N THR A 550 1.26 22.64 10.11
CA THR A 550 1.10 22.66 11.57
C THR A 550 -0.33 22.24 11.99
N SER A 551 -1.35 22.67 11.24
CA SER A 551 -2.75 22.26 11.46
C SER A 551 -2.94 20.73 11.40
N GLN A 552 -2.29 20.05 10.45
CA GLN A 552 -2.35 18.58 10.35
C GLN A 552 -1.71 17.86 11.55
N LEU A 553 -0.71 18.46 12.21
CA LEU A 553 -0.19 17.91 13.46
C LEU A 553 -1.21 17.99 14.59
N TRP A 554 -1.98 19.08 14.65
CA TRP A 554 -3.05 19.22 15.63
C TRP A 554 -4.21 18.27 15.37
N ASP A 555 -4.58 18.03 14.11
CA ASP A 555 -5.56 17.00 13.74
C ASP A 555 -5.12 15.62 14.24
N VAL A 556 -3.86 15.25 14.01
CA VAL A 556 -3.29 13.96 14.47
C VAL A 556 -3.27 13.88 15.99
N LEU A 557 -2.99 14.99 16.68
CA LEU A 557 -3.03 15.03 18.15
C LEU A 557 -4.46 14.84 18.64
N GLY A 558 -5.45 15.50 18.02
CA GLY A 558 -6.88 15.35 18.35
C GLY A 558 -7.38 13.91 18.20
N ILE A 559 -6.93 13.20 17.14
CA ILE A 559 -7.27 11.77 16.92
C ILE A 559 -6.75 10.87 18.06
N ARG A 560 -5.64 11.24 18.69
CA ARG A 560 -5.04 10.47 19.79
C ARG A 560 -5.68 10.75 21.14
N LEU A 561 -6.50 11.77 21.26
CA LEU A 561 -7.16 12.09 22.53
C LEU A 561 -8.09 10.96 22.95
N ASN A 562 -7.91 10.43 24.17
CA ASN A 562 -8.86 9.51 24.78
C ASN A 562 -10.02 10.33 25.36
N GLY A 563 -11.13 10.42 24.62
CA GLY A 563 -12.29 11.21 24.99
C GLY A 563 -12.87 10.88 26.38
N PRO A 564 -13.11 9.60 26.73
CA PRO A 564 -13.56 9.21 28.08
C PRO A 564 -12.64 9.69 29.21
N ARG A 565 -11.32 9.63 29.02
CA ARG A 565 -10.35 10.12 30.03
C ARG A 565 -10.29 11.65 30.09
N ALA A 566 -10.69 12.32 29.03
CA ALA A 566 -10.74 13.78 28.94
C ALA A 566 -12.04 14.39 29.46
N GLU A 567 -12.99 13.59 29.95
CA GLU A 567 -14.25 14.08 30.48
C GLU A 567 -14.05 15.10 31.61
N GLY A 568 -14.72 16.25 31.54
CA GLY A 568 -14.64 17.34 32.48
C GLY A 568 -13.32 18.13 32.47
N LYS A 569 -12.40 17.84 31.55
CA LYS A 569 -11.16 18.60 31.40
C LYS A 569 -11.39 19.82 30.50
N HIS A 570 -10.72 20.91 30.89
CA HIS A 570 -10.68 22.15 30.11
C HIS A 570 -9.24 22.65 30.07
N ILE A 571 -8.61 22.72 28.87
CA ILE A 571 -7.22 23.14 28.71
C ILE A 571 -7.13 24.05 27.49
N VAL A 572 -6.54 25.24 27.65
CA VAL A 572 -6.33 26.21 26.58
C VAL A 572 -4.83 26.51 26.47
N LEU A 573 -4.24 26.23 25.31
CA LEU A 573 -2.81 26.39 25.05
C LEU A 573 -2.57 27.27 23.83
N ASN A 574 -1.80 28.34 24.01
CA ASN A 574 -1.33 29.18 22.92
C ASN A 574 0.00 28.66 22.35
N TRP A 575 0.10 28.63 21.02
CA TRP A 575 1.32 28.28 20.28
C TRP A 575 1.69 29.38 19.32
N ASN A 576 2.96 29.79 19.33
CA ASN A 576 3.52 30.81 18.45
C ASN A 576 4.80 30.26 17.80
N PHE A 577 4.79 30.11 16.48
CA PHE A 577 5.93 29.59 15.72
C PHE A 577 6.74 30.74 15.13
N SER A 578 7.95 30.97 15.67
CA SER A 578 8.76 32.14 15.37
C SER A 578 9.42 32.11 13.99
N ASP A 579 9.58 30.93 13.40
CA ASP A 579 10.19 30.73 12.08
C ASP A 579 9.15 30.76 10.94
N THR A 580 7.90 30.38 11.20
CA THR A 580 6.81 30.40 10.18
C THR A 580 5.85 31.57 10.36
N GLY A 581 5.86 32.23 11.53
CA GLY A 581 4.91 33.28 11.89
C GLY A 581 3.50 32.77 12.21
N GLU A 582 3.29 31.47 12.20
CA GLU A 582 1.99 30.87 12.52
C GLU A 582 1.66 30.97 14.01
N THR A 583 0.41 31.19 14.33
CA THR A 583 -0.11 31.16 15.70
C THR A 583 -1.34 30.25 15.79
N PHE A 584 -1.43 29.50 16.90
CA PHE A 584 -2.55 28.60 17.15
C PHE A 584 -3.01 28.69 18.59
N VAL A 585 -4.31 28.45 18.80
CA VAL A 585 -4.90 28.13 20.10
C VAL A 585 -5.37 26.69 20.04
N LEU A 586 -4.87 25.83 20.92
CA LEU A 586 -5.44 24.50 21.15
C LEU A 586 -6.42 24.61 22.33
N ASN A 587 -7.63 24.10 22.13
CA ASN A 587 -8.67 24.08 23.15
C ASN A 587 -9.20 22.65 23.36
N LEU A 588 -9.02 22.11 24.58
CA LEU A 588 -9.66 20.88 25.03
C LEU A 588 -10.87 21.25 25.87
N GLU A 589 -12.04 20.92 25.38
CA GLU A 589 -13.31 20.97 26.12
C GLU A 589 -14.30 19.95 25.57
N ASN A 590 -15.30 19.57 26.36
CA ASN A 590 -16.29 18.55 25.96
C ASN A 590 -15.65 17.27 25.40
N SER A 591 -14.49 16.87 25.93
CA SER A 591 -13.69 15.72 25.48
C SER A 591 -13.25 15.78 24.01
N ALA A 592 -13.16 16.96 23.42
CA ALA A 592 -12.69 17.20 22.05
C ALA A 592 -11.53 18.21 22.06
N LEU A 593 -10.44 17.90 21.36
CA LEU A 593 -9.33 18.81 21.14
C LEU A 593 -9.52 19.51 19.81
N THR A 594 -9.76 20.82 19.87
CA THR A 594 -9.91 21.69 18.72
C THR A 594 -8.75 22.67 18.61
N TYR A 595 -8.59 23.32 17.47
CA TYR A 595 -7.64 24.41 17.33
C TYR A 595 -8.23 25.56 16.49
N SER A 596 -7.65 26.74 16.69
CA SER A 596 -7.93 27.94 15.87
C SER A 596 -6.60 28.50 15.39
N GLU A 597 -6.55 28.88 14.11
CA GLU A 597 -5.37 29.44 13.46
C GLU A 597 -5.39 30.97 13.50
N SER A 598 -4.22 31.59 13.51
CA SER A 598 -4.03 33.05 13.44
C SER A 598 -4.66 33.83 14.62
N VAL A 599 -4.85 33.17 15.76
CA VAL A 599 -5.38 33.76 17.00
C VAL A 599 -4.60 33.32 18.22
N GLN A 600 -4.76 34.08 19.32
CA GLN A 600 -4.24 33.76 20.65
C GLN A 600 -5.37 33.99 21.67
N ALA A 601 -5.54 33.07 22.63
CA ALA A 601 -6.54 33.20 23.67
C ALA A 601 -6.02 34.09 24.81
N GLU A 602 -6.82 35.07 25.23
CA GLU A 602 -6.59 35.78 26.49
C GLU A 602 -6.88 34.82 27.66
N GLY A 603 -5.94 34.72 28.63
CA GLY A 603 -6.09 33.84 29.76
C GLY A 603 -5.86 32.35 29.48
N ALA A 604 -5.13 32.02 28.42
CA ALA A 604 -4.69 30.64 28.17
C ALA A 604 -3.92 30.05 29.36
N ASP A 605 -4.09 28.76 29.65
CA ASP A 605 -3.41 28.06 30.74
C ASP A 605 -1.86 28.14 30.56
N ALA A 606 -1.38 28.02 29.33
CA ALA A 606 0.02 28.19 29.00
C ALA A 606 0.20 28.73 27.57
N SER A 607 1.33 29.38 27.32
CA SER A 607 1.73 29.87 25.99
C SER A 607 3.15 29.43 25.68
N PHE A 608 3.34 28.92 24.46
CA PHE A 608 4.62 28.41 23.95
C PHE A 608 5.06 29.22 22.74
N THR A 609 6.33 29.68 22.77
CA THR A 609 6.96 30.29 21.58
C THR A 609 8.21 29.49 21.24
N LEU A 610 8.26 28.96 20.00
CA LEU A 610 9.33 28.10 19.50
C LEU A 610 9.39 28.17 17.98
N ALA A 611 10.50 27.67 17.40
CA ALA A 611 10.51 27.39 15.96
C ALA A 611 9.71 26.12 15.67
N ARG A 612 8.98 26.04 14.53
CA ARG A 612 8.30 24.84 14.05
C ARG A 612 9.29 23.68 13.92
N ALA A 613 10.50 23.95 13.46
CA ALA A 613 11.59 22.98 13.40
C ALA A 613 11.93 22.34 14.76
N THR A 614 11.81 23.11 15.88
CA THR A 614 12.01 22.57 17.23
C THR A 614 10.89 21.59 17.62
N LEU A 615 9.65 21.87 17.25
CA LEU A 615 8.56 20.93 17.46
C LEU A 615 8.79 19.62 16.68
N ASP A 616 9.26 19.71 15.43
CA ASP A 616 9.60 18.53 14.62
C ASP A 616 10.72 17.69 15.27
N GLU A 617 11.76 18.32 15.83
CA GLU A 617 12.82 17.65 16.59
C GLU A 617 12.26 16.89 17.81
N VAL A 618 11.32 17.49 18.53
CA VAL A 618 10.66 16.86 19.69
C VAL A 618 9.80 15.65 19.25
N ILE A 619 8.98 15.81 18.22
CA ILE A 619 8.12 14.71 17.70
C ILE A 619 8.98 13.58 17.13
N ALA A 620 10.09 13.89 16.45
CA ALA A 620 11.06 12.92 15.95
C ALA A 620 11.91 12.27 17.05
N LYS A 621 11.71 12.66 18.32
CA LYS A 621 12.49 12.18 19.49
C LYS A 621 14.00 12.46 19.37
N GLN A 622 14.40 13.49 18.65
CA GLN A 622 15.79 13.97 18.57
C GLN A 622 16.15 14.81 19.80
N THR A 623 15.18 15.45 20.42
CA THR A 623 15.27 16.12 21.72
C THR A 623 13.95 15.90 22.48
N SER A 624 13.94 16.13 23.78
CA SER A 624 12.72 16.14 24.57
C SER A 624 12.18 17.56 24.75
N PHE A 625 10.88 17.70 25.01
CA PHE A 625 10.29 19.02 25.28
C PHE A 625 10.95 19.72 26.48
N PRO A 626 11.21 19.05 27.64
CA PRO A 626 11.95 19.66 28.75
C PRO A 626 13.38 20.11 28.37
N GLU A 627 14.12 19.33 27.60
CA GLU A 627 15.47 19.70 27.11
C GLU A 627 15.41 20.93 26.20
N ALA A 628 14.44 21.02 25.31
CA ALA A 628 14.25 22.17 24.43
C ALA A 628 13.87 23.43 25.21
N VAL A 629 13.10 23.31 26.30
CA VAL A 629 12.81 24.43 27.24
C VAL A 629 14.08 24.85 27.98
N ALA A 630 14.80 23.90 28.58
CA ALA A 630 16.05 24.18 29.31
C ALA A 630 17.13 24.80 28.42
N GLY A 631 17.20 24.39 27.15
CA GLY A 631 18.10 24.94 26.13
C GLY A 631 17.64 26.26 25.50
N GLY A 632 16.53 26.84 25.96
CA GLY A 632 16.00 28.13 25.46
C GLY A 632 15.40 28.09 24.06
N LYS A 633 15.25 26.89 23.45
CA LYS A 633 14.59 26.70 22.13
C LYS A 633 13.07 26.88 22.23
N ILE A 634 12.48 26.64 23.43
CA ILE A 634 11.07 26.86 23.72
C ILE A 634 10.95 27.87 24.85
N LYS A 635 10.29 28.99 24.60
CA LYS A 635 9.89 29.95 25.63
C LYS A 635 8.50 29.60 26.11
N LEU A 636 8.34 29.51 27.42
CA LEU A 636 7.11 29.13 28.10
C LEU A 636 6.63 30.25 29.02
N SER A 637 5.34 30.54 29.00
CA SER A 637 4.66 31.33 30.03
C SER A 637 3.39 30.59 30.47
N GLY A 638 2.97 30.82 31.73
CA GLY A 638 1.82 30.13 32.33
C GLY A 638 2.19 28.76 32.91
N ASN A 639 1.23 27.83 32.96
CA ASN A 639 1.35 26.55 33.65
C ASN A 639 1.76 25.42 32.70
N ALA A 640 3.05 25.05 32.65
CA ALA A 640 3.57 23.94 31.84
C ALA A 640 2.91 22.60 32.12
N MET A 641 2.38 22.36 33.31
CA MET A 641 1.76 21.08 33.65
C MET A 641 0.47 20.83 32.87
N ARG A 642 -0.16 21.87 32.29
CA ARG A 642 -1.34 21.71 31.44
C ARG A 642 -1.04 21.00 30.14
N LEU A 643 0.15 21.24 29.54
CA LEU A 643 0.60 20.47 28.40
C LEU A 643 0.89 19.01 28.78
N ALA A 644 1.56 18.78 29.94
CA ALA A 644 1.80 17.42 30.42
C ALA A 644 0.48 16.67 30.72
N GLU A 645 -0.51 17.36 31.30
CA GLU A 645 -1.86 16.82 31.51
C GLU A 645 -2.50 16.43 30.15
N LEU A 646 -2.49 17.31 29.16
CA LEU A 646 -3.01 17.03 27.81
C LEU A 646 -2.30 15.82 27.20
N MET A 647 -0.97 15.78 27.23
CA MET A 647 -0.21 14.66 26.68
C MET A 647 -0.48 13.33 27.40
N GLY A 648 -0.78 13.37 28.69
CA GLY A 648 -1.20 12.22 29.49
C GLY A 648 -2.56 11.65 29.11
N LEU A 649 -3.38 12.39 28.36
CA LEU A 649 -4.69 11.93 27.85
C LEU A 649 -4.60 11.29 26.45
N MET A 650 -3.41 11.24 25.85
CA MET A 650 -3.21 10.69 24.50
C MET A 650 -3.06 9.18 24.54
N ASP A 651 -3.74 8.50 23.60
CA ASP A 651 -3.57 7.07 23.38
C ASP A 651 -2.37 6.77 22.44
N GLU A 652 -1.78 5.60 22.64
CA GLU A 652 -0.89 4.99 21.69
C GLU A 652 -1.62 3.85 20.95
N PHE A 653 -1.70 3.95 19.64
CA PHE A 653 -2.41 2.95 18.84
C PHE A 653 -1.59 1.67 18.66
N PRO A 654 -2.19 0.48 18.89
CA PRO A 654 -1.53 -0.78 18.61
C PRO A 654 -1.29 -0.91 17.09
N ARG A 655 -0.12 -1.39 16.72
CA ARG A 655 0.22 -1.67 15.32
C ARG A 655 -0.38 -2.98 14.81
N MET A 656 -0.68 -3.87 15.74
CA MET A 656 -1.27 -5.18 15.48
C MET A 656 -2.53 -5.32 16.32
N PHE A 657 -3.57 -5.83 15.69
CA PHE A 657 -4.85 -6.18 16.33
C PHE A 657 -5.52 -7.29 15.54
N GLU A 658 -6.32 -8.09 16.22
CA GLU A 658 -7.04 -9.22 15.65
C GLU A 658 -8.06 -8.73 14.60
N ILE A 659 -8.15 -9.47 13.47
CA ILE A 659 -9.11 -9.19 12.38
C ILE A 659 -10.02 -10.39 12.16
N VAL A 660 -9.47 -11.60 12.11
CA VAL A 660 -10.22 -12.84 11.81
C VAL A 660 -10.71 -13.57 13.07
N GLU A 661 -10.47 -13.00 14.22
CA GLU A 661 -10.90 -13.47 15.54
C GLU A 661 -11.23 -12.28 16.45
N PRO A 662 -11.90 -12.50 17.62
CA PRO A 662 -12.23 -11.41 18.55
C PRO A 662 -11.00 -10.65 19.05
N LYS A 663 -11.16 -9.36 19.30
CA LYS A 663 -10.15 -8.55 20.00
C LYS A 663 -9.89 -9.15 21.38
N ARG A 664 -8.62 -9.41 21.72
CA ARG A 664 -8.22 -9.95 23.03
C ARG A 664 -8.05 -8.88 24.09
N ALA A 665 -7.77 -7.64 23.70
CA ALA A 665 -7.70 -6.51 24.59
C ALA A 665 -8.94 -5.62 24.42
N ALA A 666 -9.61 -5.28 25.50
CA ALA A 666 -10.63 -4.24 25.47
C ALA A 666 -9.94 -2.89 25.22
N VAL A 667 -10.41 -2.14 24.22
CA VAL A 667 -10.10 -0.72 24.07
C VAL A 667 -11.01 -0.01 25.05
N THR A 668 -10.51 0.28 26.27
CA THR A 668 -11.24 1.03 27.30
C THR A 668 -10.92 2.50 27.20
#